data_b8a18e61991a92b19149af6240ab96ef
#
_entry.id   b8a18e61991a92b19149af6240ab96ef
#
_cell.length_a   1.000
_cell.length_b   1.000
_cell.length_c   1.000
_cell.angle_alpha   90.00
_cell.angle_beta   90.00
_cell.angle_gamma   90.00
#
_symmetry.space_group_name_H-M   'P 1'
#
loop_
_entity.id
_entity.type
_entity.pdbx_description
1 polymer ?
#
loop_
_entity_poly.entity_id
_entity_poly.type
_entity_poly.pdbx_seq_one_letter_code
_entity_poly.pdbx_strand_id
1 'polypeptide(L)'
;MNVIKKDRLIILAAAFAVLLIVYLVALYKLQIIEGEKYYEESRNNMVTTSTVTAARGNILDRYGRVLVTNKSCYNLTINTDELFPNDNSVDSNATILRLVNLIREYGDDYIDDLPITTEPPFEFEDVSTQDQARLDAYMKENKVPENASAVELLSSMRTRYDIDSNYTAEEARIIAGVRYAVNVRYLINTSDYIFVEDADMKLIATIRENNIEGVNIKESFVREYSTEAAAHILGYTSLMNDEEAAKYEALGYSGDAKVGKTGAEYAFEKYLHGTDGTVRTTSASDGTVISTEYTKEPEPGDNVYLTIDIALQEATELALENGIASISEKLQAQKEQQIAAGTYKEKDDEIDGAAVAVVKIDTGEPLALASWPNYNPSELLDKYEEISTADNDPLYNRALFGQYAPGSTFKPCTAIAALTEGIINTAATIECTGQFTRYAEYGYAPYCWIYTQNKLTHGHLNVTQAIQHSCNIFFYSAGHDLGIDKLDKYARNFGLGEATGIELPENEGNMANRENHMELVGEDWTIGDSMQAAIGQSDSMFTPLQLAEYCAAVANNGVRHSASILKSVRSYDYGENVYEREDEILSKVESAQYNWDAVHEGMRLVAVSTLTGYTASTVACKTGTAQKGESVVNDGIFICYAPYDNPEIAIAIVVQKGGAGANCAPIAREILEAYFSLKSATDITETEGDLLK
;
A
#
# COMPACT_ATOMS: atom_id res chain seq x y z
N MET A 1 -86.09 49.28 -10.14
CA MET A 1 -84.91 49.58 -9.30
C MET A 1 -85.22 49.00 -7.90
N ASN A 2 -84.70 47.85 -7.56
CA ASN A 2 -84.89 47.29 -6.22
C ASN A 2 -84.08 48.07 -5.21
N VAL A 3 -84.72 48.86 -4.34
CA VAL A 3 -84.06 49.55 -3.23
C VAL A 3 -83.61 48.49 -2.23
N ILE A 4 -82.32 48.28 -2.13
CA ILE A 4 -81.70 47.42 -1.13
C ILE A 4 -82.13 47.96 0.24
N LYS A 5 -82.87 47.17 1.04
CA LYS A 5 -83.27 47.57 2.37
C LYS A 5 -82.09 47.90 3.24
N LYS A 6 -82.12 49.06 3.94
CA LYS A 6 -81.03 49.53 4.83
C LYS A 6 -80.46 48.43 5.74
N ASP A 7 -81.31 47.57 6.23
CA ASP A 7 -80.93 46.43 7.10
C ASP A 7 -80.02 45.44 6.44
N ARG A 8 -80.14 45.19 5.11
CA ARG A 8 -79.27 44.31 4.37
C ARG A 8 -77.87 44.94 4.13
N LEU A 9 -77.83 46.24 3.99
CA LEU A 9 -76.63 47.01 3.85
C LEU A 9 -75.82 47.02 5.17
N ILE A 10 -76.49 47.12 6.31
CA ILE A 10 -75.86 47.07 7.64
C ILE A 10 -75.31 45.67 7.92
N ILE A 11 -76.13 44.59 7.58
CA ILE A 11 -75.62 43.22 7.71
C ILE A 11 -74.41 42.93 6.84
N LEU A 12 -74.38 43.46 5.59
CA LEU A 12 -73.26 43.32 4.69
C LEU A 12 -72.03 44.06 5.21
N ALA A 13 -72.21 45.27 5.71
CA ALA A 13 -71.14 46.08 6.32
C ALA A 13 -70.61 45.41 7.60
N ALA A 14 -71.47 44.84 8.43
CA ALA A 14 -71.05 44.09 9.62
C ALA A 14 -70.28 42.83 9.26
N ALA A 15 -70.71 42.05 8.23
CA ALA A 15 -69.99 40.90 7.75
C ALA A 15 -68.62 41.27 7.19
N PHE A 16 -68.53 42.39 6.47
CA PHE A 16 -67.24 42.91 5.95
C PHE A 16 -66.32 43.39 7.07
N ALA A 17 -66.87 44.04 8.11
CA ALA A 17 -66.13 44.45 9.29
C ALA A 17 -65.56 43.25 10.08
N VAL A 18 -66.36 42.17 10.22
CA VAL A 18 -65.89 40.92 10.86
C VAL A 18 -64.77 40.24 10.03
N LEU A 19 -64.92 40.17 8.70
CA LEU A 19 -63.88 39.67 7.81
C LEU A 19 -62.60 40.48 7.90
N LEU A 20 -62.69 41.79 7.96
CA LEU A 20 -61.58 42.70 8.09
C LEU A 20 -60.86 42.55 9.45
N ILE A 21 -61.62 42.33 10.53
CA ILE A 21 -61.05 42.06 11.85
C ILE A 21 -60.32 40.72 11.85
N VAL A 22 -60.93 39.63 11.27
CA VAL A 22 -60.27 38.35 11.13
C VAL A 22 -58.97 38.45 10.33
N TYR A 23 -59.01 39.20 9.23
CA TYR A 23 -57.81 39.43 8.41
C TYR A 23 -56.73 40.24 9.16
N LEU A 24 -57.10 41.29 9.89
CA LEU A 24 -56.15 42.05 10.72
C LEU A 24 -55.54 41.21 11.85
N VAL A 25 -56.33 40.36 12.48
CA VAL A 25 -55.85 39.43 13.51
C VAL A 25 -54.92 38.37 12.92
N ALA A 26 -55.22 37.85 11.73
CA ALA A 26 -54.36 36.90 11.03
C ALA A 26 -53.04 37.58 10.61
N LEU A 27 -53.09 38.84 10.08
CA LEU A 27 -51.94 39.62 9.72
C LEU A 27 -51.07 39.99 10.94
N TYR A 28 -51.73 40.37 12.06
CA TYR A 28 -51.01 40.66 13.30
C TYR A 28 -50.30 39.41 13.84
N LYS A 29 -50.96 38.23 13.80
CA LYS A 29 -50.39 36.97 14.18
C LYS A 29 -49.14 36.66 13.30
N LEU A 30 -49.28 36.74 11.99
CA LEU A 30 -48.25 36.44 11.02
C LEU A 30 -47.07 37.42 11.07
N GLN A 31 -47.31 38.71 11.22
CA GLN A 31 -46.25 39.73 11.17
C GLN A 31 -45.65 40.06 12.53
N ILE A 32 -46.39 39.98 13.62
CA ILE A 32 -45.90 40.42 14.94
C ILE A 32 -45.67 39.23 15.87
N ILE A 33 -46.54 38.23 15.91
CA ILE A 33 -46.38 37.10 16.83
C ILE A 33 -45.44 36.04 16.22
N GLU A 34 -45.58 35.76 14.94
CA GLU A 34 -44.80 34.73 14.22
C GLU A 34 -43.79 35.36 13.28
N GLY A 35 -43.70 36.68 13.19
CA GLY A 35 -42.81 37.39 12.27
C GLY A 35 -41.36 37.12 12.51
N GLU A 36 -40.92 37.01 13.76
CA GLU A 36 -39.56 36.66 14.13
C GLU A 36 -39.22 35.19 13.73
N LYS A 37 -40.16 34.28 13.91
CA LYS A 37 -40.00 32.88 13.49
C LYS A 37 -39.87 32.76 11.96
N TYR A 38 -40.74 33.44 11.19
CA TYR A 38 -40.67 33.44 9.73
C TYR A 38 -39.45 34.20 9.20
N TYR A 39 -39.01 35.23 9.92
CA TYR A 39 -37.76 35.93 9.61
C TYR A 39 -36.54 35.02 9.86
N GLU A 40 -36.51 34.28 10.96
CA GLU A 40 -35.47 33.28 11.24
C GLU A 40 -35.51 32.12 10.26
N GLU A 41 -36.68 31.58 9.93
CA GLU A 41 -36.83 30.54 8.90
C GLU A 41 -36.38 31.04 7.53
N SER A 42 -36.75 32.28 7.12
CA SER A 42 -36.24 32.89 5.88
C SER A 42 -34.74 33.13 5.90
N ARG A 43 -34.20 33.51 7.05
CA ARG A 43 -32.75 33.71 7.23
C ARG A 43 -31.99 32.38 7.23
N ASN A 44 -32.55 31.35 7.84
CA ASN A 44 -31.95 30.02 7.82
C ASN A 44 -31.96 29.41 6.41
N ASN A 45 -32.96 29.68 5.60
CA ASN A 45 -33.00 29.25 4.19
C ASN A 45 -31.97 29.98 3.29
N MET A 46 -31.33 31.04 3.78
CA MET A 46 -30.26 31.80 3.11
C MET A 46 -28.86 31.44 3.66
N VAL A 47 -28.78 30.54 4.62
CA VAL A 47 -27.52 30.15 5.25
C VAL A 47 -27.23 28.70 4.88
N THR A 48 -26.20 28.51 4.08
CA THR A 48 -25.68 27.17 3.74
C THR A 48 -24.43 26.90 4.56
N THR A 49 -24.33 25.71 5.11
CA THR A 49 -23.13 25.24 5.80
C THR A 49 -22.47 24.18 4.92
N SER A 50 -21.21 24.35 4.57
CA SER A 50 -20.45 23.39 3.78
C SER A 50 -19.16 23.00 4.48
N THR A 51 -18.70 21.78 4.24
CA THR A 51 -17.43 21.28 4.72
C THR A 51 -16.30 21.82 3.86
N VAL A 52 -15.17 22.16 4.48
CA VAL A 52 -13.92 22.52 3.83
C VAL A 52 -12.91 21.43 4.17
N THR A 53 -12.49 20.69 3.17
CA THR A 53 -11.56 19.57 3.33
C THR A 53 -10.21 20.08 3.83
N ALA A 54 -9.68 19.47 4.88
CA ALA A 54 -8.34 19.73 5.36
C ALA A 54 -7.29 19.13 4.43
N ALA A 55 -6.14 19.81 4.30
CA ALA A 55 -5.00 19.24 3.60
C ALA A 55 -4.45 18.04 4.40
N ARG A 56 -4.14 16.96 3.71
CA ARG A 56 -3.52 15.77 4.32
C ARG A 56 -2.04 16.06 4.63
N GLY A 57 -1.47 15.49 5.69
CA GLY A 57 -0.05 15.63 6.02
C GLY A 57 0.87 15.11 4.90
N ASN A 58 2.09 15.60 4.85
CA ASN A 58 3.10 15.13 3.90
C ASN A 58 3.76 13.85 4.39
N ILE A 59 4.23 13.02 3.45
CA ILE A 59 5.11 11.89 3.74
C ILE A 59 6.51 12.27 3.27
N LEU A 60 7.49 12.18 4.15
CA LEU A 60 8.87 12.56 3.91
C LEU A 60 9.80 11.37 4.16
N ASP A 61 10.95 11.38 3.49
CA ASP A 61 11.99 10.41 3.79
C ASP A 61 12.74 10.75 5.08
N ARG A 62 13.71 9.92 5.44
CA ARG A 62 14.51 10.08 6.68
C ARG A 62 15.26 11.41 6.79
N TYR A 63 15.52 12.10 5.68
CA TYR A 63 16.24 13.38 5.61
C TYR A 63 15.30 14.58 5.40
N GLY A 64 14.00 14.34 5.33
CA GLY A 64 12.99 15.40 5.13
C GLY A 64 12.75 15.75 3.66
N ARG A 65 13.18 14.91 2.71
CA ARG A 65 12.79 15.06 1.30
C ARG A 65 11.33 14.62 1.16
N VAL A 66 10.53 15.46 0.54
CA VAL A 66 9.09 15.20 0.35
C VAL A 66 8.91 14.08 -0.67
N LEU A 67 8.18 13.03 -0.28
CA LEU A 67 7.84 11.90 -1.12
C LEU A 67 6.39 11.97 -1.62
N VAL A 68 5.48 12.35 -0.73
CA VAL A 68 4.06 12.55 -1.06
C VAL A 68 3.61 13.86 -0.43
N THR A 69 2.95 14.69 -1.24
CA THR A 69 2.41 15.98 -0.83
C THR A 69 0.99 16.16 -1.36
N ASN A 70 0.46 17.37 -1.25
CA ASN A 70 -0.83 17.73 -1.79
C ASN A 70 -0.65 18.81 -2.86
N LYS A 71 -1.25 18.60 -4.00
CA LYS A 71 -1.44 19.62 -5.03
C LYS A 71 -2.83 20.22 -4.82
N SER A 72 -2.91 21.53 -4.69
CA SER A 72 -4.21 22.22 -4.68
C SER A 72 -4.87 22.10 -6.04
N CYS A 73 -6.12 21.75 -6.04
CA CYS A 73 -6.92 21.54 -7.24
C CYS A 73 -8.31 22.18 -7.07
N TYR A 74 -9.09 22.17 -8.12
CA TYR A 74 -10.48 22.58 -8.10
C TYR A 74 -11.36 21.47 -8.60
N ASN A 75 -12.34 21.10 -7.79
CA ASN A 75 -13.36 20.14 -8.17
C ASN A 75 -14.61 20.86 -8.66
N LEU A 76 -15.24 20.31 -9.70
CA LEU A 76 -16.58 20.70 -10.09
C LEU A 76 -17.58 19.85 -9.31
N THR A 77 -18.46 20.49 -8.57
CA THR A 77 -19.50 19.78 -7.81
C THR A 77 -20.89 20.18 -8.28
N ILE A 78 -21.83 19.25 -8.22
CA ILE A 78 -23.23 19.50 -8.58
C ILE A 78 -24.02 19.83 -7.31
N ASN A 79 -24.64 21.00 -7.30
CA ASN A 79 -25.66 21.35 -6.34
C ASN A 79 -27.00 20.77 -6.81
N THR A 80 -27.46 19.75 -6.11
CA THR A 80 -28.68 19.03 -6.49
C THR A 80 -29.93 19.87 -6.43
N ASP A 81 -30.04 20.78 -5.47
CA ASP A 81 -31.24 21.64 -5.29
C ASP A 81 -31.36 22.68 -6.41
N GLU A 82 -30.25 23.19 -6.91
CA GLU A 82 -30.19 24.17 -8.00
C GLU A 82 -30.33 23.52 -9.37
N LEU A 83 -29.66 22.37 -9.59
CA LEU A 83 -29.72 21.66 -10.88
C LEU A 83 -31.07 20.95 -11.10
N PHE A 84 -31.74 20.51 -9.99
CA PHE A 84 -33.01 19.79 -10.02
C PHE A 84 -34.11 20.49 -9.21
N PRO A 85 -34.46 21.74 -9.54
CA PRO A 85 -35.46 22.47 -8.79
C PRO A 85 -36.86 21.85 -8.93
N ASN A 86 -37.62 21.88 -7.83
CA ASN A 86 -38.97 21.31 -7.79
C ASN A 86 -39.98 22.00 -8.71
N ASP A 87 -39.69 23.19 -9.18
CA ASP A 87 -40.57 24.03 -10.01
C ASP A 87 -40.32 23.89 -11.52
N ASN A 88 -39.41 22.99 -11.92
CA ASN A 88 -38.96 22.77 -13.31
C ASN A 88 -38.47 24.08 -13.99
N SER A 89 -37.93 25.02 -13.24
CA SER A 89 -37.38 26.26 -13.78
C SER A 89 -36.13 26.05 -14.65
N VAL A 90 -35.42 24.94 -14.43
CA VAL A 90 -34.21 24.51 -15.16
C VAL A 90 -34.50 23.27 -16.01
N ASP A 91 -34.08 23.25 -17.26
CA ASP A 91 -34.00 22.02 -18.06
C ASP A 91 -32.74 21.24 -17.64
N SER A 92 -32.87 20.50 -16.56
CA SER A 92 -31.77 19.77 -15.94
C SER A 92 -31.12 18.77 -16.92
N ASN A 93 -31.90 18.11 -17.78
CA ASN A 93 -31.38 17.13 -18.72
C ASN A 93 -30.52 17.78 -19.81
N ALA A 94 -30.97 18.91 -20.35
CA ALA A 94 -30.18 19.69 -21.31
C ALA A 94 -28.92 20.28 -20.65
N THR A 95 -29.02 20.75 -19.40
CA THR A 95 -27.89 21.31 -18.64
C THR A 95 -26.83 20.24 -18.39
N ILE A 96 -27.22 19.01 -17.95
CA ILE A 96 -26.28 17.89 -17.78
C ILE A 96 -25.54 17.60 -19.07
N LEU A 97 -26.24 17.46 -20.19
CA LEU A 97 -25.63 17.12 -21.45
C LEU A 97 -24.68 18.22 -21.96
N ARG A 98 -25.09 19.49 -21.78
CA ARG A 98 -24.25 20.64 -22.10
C ARG A 98 -22.96 20.64 -21.25
N LEU A 99 -23.08 20.33 -19.95
CA LEU A 99 -21.95 20.27 -19.03
C LEU A 99 -20.97 19.14 -19.42
N VAL A 100 -21.48 17.93 -19.66
CA VAL A 100 -20.64 16.78 -20.09
C VAL A 100 -19.94 17.06 -21.42
N ASN A 101 -20.64 17.62 -22.39
CA ASN A 101 -20.02 17.98 -23.66
C ASN A 101 -18.93 19.03 -23.52
N LEU A 102 -19.13 20.02 -22.64
CA LEU A 102 -18.13 21.01 -22.33
C LEU A 102 -16.88 20.42 -21.69
N ILE A 103 -17.05 19.54 -20.69
CA ILE A 103 -15.95 18.84 -20.02
C ILE A 103 -15.11 18.07 -21.04
N ARG A 104 -15.74 17.28 -21.90
CA ARG A 104 -15.07 16.51 -22.94
C ARG A 104 -14.36 17.38 -24.00
N GLU A 105 -14.90 18.56 -24.30
CA GLU A 105 -14.24 19.53 -25.21
C GLU A 105 -12.89 20.00 -24.67
N TYR A 106 -12.74 20.09 -23.35
CA TYR A 106 -11.49 20.47 -22.67
C TYR A 106 -10.56 19.30 -22.38
N GLY A 107 -10.98 18.07 -22.73
CA GLY A 107 -10.18 16.85 -22.54
C GLY A 107 -10.25 16.27 -21.13
N ASP A 108 -11.16 16.78 -20.30
CA ASP A 108 -11.49 16.22 -19.01
C ASP A 108 -12.60 15.16 -19.15
N ASP A 109 -12.80 14.35 -18.13
CA ASP A 109 -13.92 13.42 -18.03
C ASP A 109 -14.69 13.64 -16.73
N TYR A 110 -15.93 13.17 -16.66
CA TYR A 110 -16.76 13.26 -15.47
C TYR A 110 -16.88 11.92 -14.78
N ILE A 111 -17.12 11.95 -13.47
CA ILE A 111 -17.30 10.73 -12.66
C ILE A 111 -18.67 10.11 -12.98
N ASP A 112 -18.67 8.92 -13.56
CA ASP A 112 -19.86 8.15 -13.92
C ASP A 112 -19.96 6.87 -13.08
N ASP A 113 -20.85 6.87 -12.12
CA ASP A 113 -21.02 5.73 -11.18
C ASP A 113 -22.07 4.69 -11.66
N LEU A 114 -22.69 4.87 -12.83
CA LEU A 114 -23.68 3.92 -13.33
C LEU A 114 -22.98 2.74 -14.00
N PRO A 115 -23.03 1.51 -13.46
CA PRO A 115 -22.30 0.36 -13.97
C PRO A 115 -22.95 -0.23 -15.22
N ILE A 116 -23.02 0.56 -16.27
CA ILE A 116 -23.50 0.17 -17.61
C ILE A 116 -22.58 0.83 -18.62
N THR A 117 -22.20 0.12 -19.66
CA THR A 117 -21.39 0.64 -20.76
C THR A 117 -21.89 1.98 -21.28
N THR A 118 -20.99 2.91 -21.61
CA THR A 118 -21.34 4.25 -22.10
C THR A 118 -21.84 4.27 -23.54
N GLU A 119 -21.48 3.25 -24.33
CA GLU A 119 -21.85 3.09 -25.73
C GLU A 119 -22.62 1.79 -25.96
N PRO A 120 -23.49 1.74 -26.99
CA PRO A 120 -24.17 0.50 -27.36
C PRO A 120 -23.19 -0.58 -27.92
N PRO A 121 -23.40 -1.88 -27.62
CA PRO A 121 -24.52 -2.44 -26.86
C PRO A 121 -24.40 -2.12 -25.37
N PHE A 122 -25.53 -1.69 -24.73
CA PHE A 122 -25.54 -1.43 -23.30
C PHE A 122 -25.60 -2.73 -22.53
N GLU A 123 -24.54 -2.98 -21.75
CA GLU A 123 -24.35 -4.16 -20.91
C GLU A 123 -23.96 -3.72 -19.51
N PHE A 124 -24.21 -4.53 -18.50
CA PHE A 124 -23.67 -4.27 -17.16
C PHE A 124 -22.18 -4.53 -17.16
N GLU A 125 -21.45 -3.66 -16.49
CA GLU A 125 -20.01 -3.79 -16.27
C GLU A 125 -19.75 -4.59 -14.98
N ASP A 126 -18.64 -5.31 -14.95
CA ASP A 126 -18.16 -5.95 -13.73
C ASP A 126 -17.64 -4.88 -12.77
N VAL A 127 -18.30 -4.74 -11.62
CA VAL A 127 -17.99 -3.71 -10.65
C VAL A 127 -17.74 -4.31 -9.26
N SER A 128 -17.30 -3.47 -8.34
CA SER A 128 -17.09 -3.87 -6.95
C SER A 128 -18.39 -4.38 -6.31
N THR A 129 -18.26 -5.24 -5.30
CA THR A 129 -19.42 -5.72 -4.52
C THR A 129 -20.26 -4.57 -3.95
N GLN A 130 -19.59 -3.44 -3.61
CA GLN A 130 -20.24 -2.25 -3.10
C GLN A 130 -21.06 -1.53 -4.17
N ASP A 131 -20.52 -1.34 -5.37
CA ASP A 131 -21.24 -0.67 -6.46
C ASP A 131 -22.39 -1.54 -6.94
N GLN A 132 -22.23 -2.87 -6.94
CA GLN A 132 -23.34 -3.80 -7.19
C GLN A 132 -24.44 -3.66 -6.13
N ALA A 133 -24.08 -3.57 -4.85
CA ALA A 133 -25.05 -3.38 -3.77
C ALA A 133 -25.80 -2.03 -3.90
N ARG A 134 -25.12 -0.97 -4.33
CA ARG A 134 -25.72 0.35 -4.63
C ARG A 134 -26.71 0.26 -5.80
N LEU A 135 -26.32 -0.45 -6.85
CA LEU A 135 -27.20 -0.68 -8.01
C LEU A 135 -28.46 -1.47 -7.61
N ASP A 136 -28.29 -2.54 -6.83
CA ASP A 136 -29.39 -3.37 -6.34
C ASP A 136 -30.36 -2.56 -5.44
N ALA A 137 -29.81 -1.72 -4.56
CA ALA A 137 -30.60 -0.81 -3.72
C ALA A 137 -31.38 0.20 -4.57
N TYR A 138 -30.73 0.80 -5.57
CA TYR A 138 -31.37 1.70 -6.53
C TYR A 138 -32.50 1.01 -7.30
N MET A 139 -32.25 -0.19 -7.84
CA MET A 139 -33.25 -0.95 -8.59
C MET A 139 -34.45 -1.31 -7.71
N LYS A 140 -34.20 -1.74 -6.47
CA LYS A 140 -35.24 -2.08 -5.49
C LYS A 140 -36.12 -0.87 -5.14
N GLU A 141 -35.50 0.27 -4.84
CA GLU A 141 -36.23 1.52 -4.52
C GLU A 141 -37.11 1.96 -5.69
N ASN A 142 -36.56 1.85 -6.92
CA ASN A 142 -37.22 2.27 -8.14
C ASN A 142 -38.15 1.17 -8.73
N LYS A 143 -38.33 0.05 -8.03
CA LYS A 143 -39.19 -1.07 -8.44
C LYS A 143 -38.82 -1.66 -9.81
N VAL A 144 -37.53 -1.64 -10.14
CA VAL A 144 -36.98 -2.33 -11.31
C VAL A 144 -36.75 -3.80 -10.91
N PRO A 145 -37.13 -4.77 -11.75
CA PRO A 145 -36.88 -6.18 -11.45
C PRO A 145 -35.40 -6.49 -11.30
N GLU A 146 -34.99 -7.32 -10.33
CA GLU A 146 -33.60 -7.72 -10.10
C GLU A 146 -32.93 -8.40 -11.30
N ASN A 147 -33.73 -9.00 -12.19
CA ASN A 147 -33.25 -9.66 -13.40
C ASN A 147 -33.42 -8.80 -14.67
N ALA A 148 -33.65 -7.50 -14.51
CA ALA A 148 -33.73 -6.59 -15.65
C ALA A 148 -32.38 -6.49 -16.35
N SER A 149 -32.39 -6.43 -17.68
CA SER A 149 -31.20 -6.12 -18.48
C SER A 149 -30.80 -4.65 -18.34
N ALA A 150 -29.57 -4.31 -18.69
CA ALA A 150 -29.09 -2.93 -18.72
C ALA A 150 -29.98 -2.02 -19.56
N VAL A 151 -30.47 -2.51 -20.71
CA VAL A 151 -31.40 -1.79 -21.59
C VAL A 151 -32.75 -1.54 -20.92
N GLU A 152 -33.29 -2.52 -20.18
CA GLU A 152 -34.54 -2.35 -19.44
C GLU A 152 -34.40 -1.35 -18.29
N LEU A 153 -33.26 -1.39 -17.59
CA LEU A 153 -32.94 -0.41 -16.54
C LEU A 153 -32.85 1.01 -17.12
N LEU A 154 -32.09 1.21 -18.21
CA LEU A 154 -31.99 2.51 -18.89
C LEU A 154 -33.35 3.00 -19.41
N SER A 155 -34.21 2.12 -19.90
CA SER A 155 -35.58 2.46 -20.30
C SER A 155 -36.43 2.92 -19.12
N SER A 156 -36.30 2.27 -17.96
CA SER A 156 -36.95 2.68 -16.71
C SER A 156 -36.44 4.06 -16.26
N MET A 157 -35.12 4.27 -16.27
CA MET A 157 -34.49 5.55 -15.93
C MET A 157 -34.94 6.67 -16.88
N ARG A 158 -35.02 6.38 -18.18
CA ARG A 158 -35.51 7.34 -19.19
C ARG A 158 -36.93 7.84 -18.85
N THR A 159 -37.79 6.92 -18.45
CA THR A 159 -39.18 7.26 -18.02
C THR A 159 -39.19 8.03 -16.71
N ARG A 160 -38.40 7.59 -15.73
CA ARG A 160 -38.34 8.19 -14.38
C ARG A 160 -37.83 9.63 -14.41
N TYR A 161 -36.80 9.88 -15.19
CA TYR A 161 -36.11 11.18 -15.25
C TYR A 161 -36.60 12.10 -16.38
N ASP A 162 -37.71 11.69 -17.03
CA ASP A 162 -38.38 12.44 -18.11
C ASP A 162 -37.41 12.81 -19.25
N ILE A 163 -36.53 11.83 -19.65
CA ILE A 163 -35.55 12.03 -20.70
C ILE A 163 -36.24 11.91 -22.05
N ASP A 164 -36.28 13.05 -22.79
CA ASP A 164 -36.99 13.17 -24.07
C ASP A 164 -36.53 12.09 -25.10
N SER A 165 -37.46 11.63 -25.90
CA SER A 165 -37.23 10.67 -26.96
C SER A 165 -36.32 11.20 -28.07
N ASN A 166 -36.12 12.50 -28.17
CA ASN A 166 -35.24 13.14 -29.17
C ASN A 166 -33.75 12.96 -28.84
N TYR A 167 -33.40 12.68 -27.56
CA TYR A 167 -32.02 12.35 -27.20
C TYR A 167 -31.62 10.97 -27.77
N THR A 168 -30.41 10.87 -28.28
CA THR A 168 -29.81 9.59 -28.72
C THR A 168 -29.73 8.60 -27.56
N ALA A 169 -29.41 7.36 -27.83
CA ALA A 169 -29.28 6.35 -26.80
C ALA A 169 -28.08 6.67 -25.86
N GLU A 170 -26.99 7.15 -26.42
CA GLU A 170 -25.79 7.57 -25.69
C GLU A 170 -26.06 8.82 -24.83
N GLU A 171 -26.69 9.86 -25.39
CA GLU A 171 -27.08 11.04 -24.62
C GLU A 171 -28.01 10.70 -23.46
N ALA A 172 -28.98 9.80 -23.68
CA ALA A 172 -29.88 9.34 -22.64
C ALA A 172 -29.14 8.53 -21.56
N ARG A 173 -28.12 7.75 -21.95
CA ARG A 173 -27.23 7.03 -21.00
C ARG A 173 -26.43 7.99 -20.13
N ILE A 174 -25.84 9.03 -20.71
CA ILE A 174 -25.12 10.07 -19.99
C ILE A 174 -26.03 10.73 -18.95
N ILE A 175 -27.20 11.20 -19.37
CA ILE A 175 -28.17 11.84 -18.46
C ILE A 175 -28.58 10.88 -17.34
N ALA A 176 -28.87 9.62 -17.67
CA ALA A 176 -29.24 8.59 -16.69
C ALA A 176 -28.12 8.34 -15.68
N GLY A 177 -26.85 8.32 -16.11
CA GLY A 177 -25.69 8.15 -15.25
C GLY A 177 -25.55 9.25 -14.21
N VAL A 178 -25.63 10.50 -14.64
CA VAL A 178 -25.55 11.64 -13.71
C VAL A 178 -26.74 11.64 -12.73
N ARG A 179 -27.95 11.35 -13.21
CA ARG A 179 -29.15 11.23 -12.35
C ARG A 179 -29.05 10.08 -11.36
N TYR A 180 -28.47 8.95 -11.80
CA TYR A 180 -28.20 7.81 -10.92
C TYR A 180 -27.21 8.19 -9.82
N ALA A 181 -26.07 8.78 -10.19
CA ALA A 181 -25.03 9.19 -9.24
C ALA A 181 -25.57 10.15 -8.16
N VAL A 182 -26.38 11.12 -8.54
CA VAL A 182 -27.07 12.02 -7.60
C VAL A 182 -28.03 11.25 -6.68
N ASN A 183 -28.82 10.33 -7.24
CA ASN A 183 -29.80 9.57 -6.45
C ASN A 183 -29.13 8.63 -5.45
N VAL A 184 -28.07 7.94 -5.85
CA VAL A 184 -27.32 7.06 -4.96
C VAL A 184 -26.70 7.87 -3.80
N ARG A 185 -26.10 9.03 -4.08
CA ARG A 185 -25.53 9.91 -3.02
C ARG A 185 -26.58 10.41 -2.05
N TYR A 186 -27.77 10.75 -2.52
CA TYR A 186 -28.88 11.11 -1.65
C TYR A 186 -29.25 9.94 -0.71
N LEU A 187 -29.23 8.69 -1.21
CA LEU A 187 -29.52 7.50 -0.41
C LEU A 187 -28.49 7.23 0.69
N ILE A 188 -27.23 7.52 0.42
CA ILE A 188 -26.12 7.33 1.38
C ILE A 188 -25.81 8.59 2.21
N ASN A 189 -26.63 9.64 2.08
CA ASN A 189 -26.52 10.90 2.84
C ASN A 189 -25.13 11.55 2.76
N THR A 190 -24.50 11.48 1.59
CA THR A 190 -23.22 12.16 1.35
C THR A 190 -23.42 13.59 0.91
N SER A 191 -22.37 14.38 1.07
CA SER A 191 -22.28 15.79 0.65
C SER A 191 -22.33 15.95 -0.88
N ASP A 192 -21.90 17.05 -1.39
CA ASP A 192 -21.96 17.41 -2.82
C ASP A 192 -21.39 16.32 -3.76
N TYR A 193 -22.03 16.16 -4.90
CA TYR A 193 -21.54 15.30 -5.96
C TYR A 193 -20.31 15.92 -6.62
N ILE A 194 -19.13 15.35 -6.41
CA ILE A 194 -17.93 15.70 -7.16
C ILE A 194 -18.11 15.13 -8.57
N PHE A 195 -18.26 16.03 -9.52
CA PHE A 195 -18.54 15.69 -10.91
C PHE A 195 -17.27 15.60 -11.76
N VAL A 196 -16.32 16.52 -11.51
CA VAL A 196 -14.96 16.45 -12.06
C VAL A 196 -13.98 16.71 -10.94
N GLU A 197 -12.99 15.88 -10.80
CA GLU A 197 -11.87 16.07 -9.87
C GLU A 197 -10.67 16.68 -10.61
N ASP A 198 -9.92 17.60 -9.97
CA ASP A 198 -8.76 18.33 -10.52
C ASP A 198 -9.05 18.96 -11.90
N ALA A 199 -10.19 19.65 -12.02
CA ALA A 199 -10.64 20.24 -13.27
C ALA A 199 -9.62 21.26 -13.84
N ASP A 200 -9.41 21.23 -15.16
CA ASP A 200 -8.53 22.19 -15.85
C ASP A 200 -8.97 23.64 -15.65
N MET A 201 -8.00 24.55 -15.44
CA MET A 201 -8.29 25.97 -15.19
C MET A 201 -9.06 26.65 -16.33
N LYS A 202 -8.93 26.16 -17.58
CA LYS A 202 -9.70 26.72 -18.72
C LYS A 202 -11.15 26.26 -18.65
N LEU A 203 -11.38 24.99 -18.27
CA LEU A 203 -12.73 24.47 -18.02
C LEU A 203 -13.42 25.29 -16.91
N ILE A 204 -12.72 25.54 -15.80
CA ILE A 204 -13.23 26.35 -14.69
C ILE A 204 -13.60 27.76 -15.16
N ALA A 205 -12.71 28.42 -15.91
CA ALA A 205 -12.98 29.75 -16.44
C ALA A 205 -14.23 29.76 -17.33
N THR A 206 -14.34 28.77 -18.21
CA THR A 206 -15.49 28.64 -19.14
C THR A 206 -16.80 28.35 -18.41
N ILE A 207 -16.78 27.53 -17.36
CA ILE A 207 -17.97 27.26 -16.52
C ILE A 207 -18.42 28.52 -15.81
N ARG A 208 -17.48 29.32 -15.25
CA ARG A 208 -17.78 30.63 -14.63
C ARG A 208 -18.36 31.60 -15.63
N GLU A 209 -17.76 31.72 -16.82
CA GLU A 209 -18.26 32.65 -17.86
C GLU A 209 -19.66 32.26 -18.37
N ASN A 210 -19.95 30.98 -18.48
CA ASN A 210 -21.24 30.45 -18.94
C ASN A 210 -22.31 30.44 -17.83
N ASN A 211 -21.96 30.70 -16.58
CA ASN A 211 -22.85 30.70 -15.42
C ASN A 211 -23.84 29.53 -15.43
N ILE A 212 -23.27 28.28 -15.47
CA ILE A 212 -24.06 27.05 -15.53
C ILE A 212 -24.72 26.82 -14.16
N GLU A 213 -26.05 26.83 -14.13
CA GLU A 213 -26.83 26.68 -12.90
C GLU A 213 -26.58 25.29 -12.29
N GLY A 214 -26.45 25.26 -10.96
CA GLY A 214 -26.23 24.02 -10.19
C GLY A 214 -24.83 23.42 -10.28
N VAL A 215 -23.85 24.16 -10.80
CA VAL A 215 -22.45 23.74 -10.81
C VAL A 215 -21.62 24.67 -9.94
N ASN A 216 -21.00 24.10 -8.91
CA ASN A 216 -20.11 24.80 -8.01
C ASN A 216 -18.66 24.42 -8.26
N ILE A 217 -17.74 25.35 -7.97
CA ILE A 217 -16.30 25.13 -8.03
C ILE A 217 -15.80 25.15 -6.58
N LYS A 218 -15.25 24.04 -6.14
CA LYS A 218 -14.69 23.89 -4.79
C LYS A 218 -13.19 23.67 -4.84
N GLU A 219 -12.47 24.35 -3.96
CA GLU A 219 -11.07 24.04 -3.72
C GLU A 219 -10.94 22.67 -3.04
N SER A 220 -9.98 21.89 -3.47
CA SER A 220 -9.70 20.55 -2.98
C SER A 220 -8.21 20.24 -3.10
N PHE A 221 -7.83 19.05 -2.71
CA PHE A 221 -6.45 18.58 -2.77
C PHE A 221 -6.41 17.18 -3.40
N VAL A 222 -5.45 16.98 -4.31
CA VAL A 222 -5.08 15.66 -4.80
C VAL A 222 -3.71 15.29 -4.29
N ARG A 223 -3.48 13.98 -4.04
CA ARG A 223 -2.15 13.49 -3.64
C ARG A 223 -1.20 13.57 -4.83
N GLU A 224 -0.01 14.08 -4.57
CA GLU A 224 1.07 14.24 -5.53
C GLU A 224 2.30 13.47 -5.04
N TYR A 225 2.77 12.53 -5.85
CA TYR A 225 3.96 11.74 -5.57
C TYR A 225 5.16 12.40 -6.24
N SER A 226 6.19 12.74 -5.44
CA SER A 226 7.41 13.39 -5.92
C SER A 226 8.48 12.38 -6.34
N THR A 227 8.17 11.08 -6.31
CA THR A 227 9.06 9.99 -6.70
C THR A 227 8.27 8.90 -7.43
N GLU A 228 8.93 8.18 -8.34
CA GLU A 228 8.39 6.98 -9.01
C GLU A 228 8.73 5.70 -8.25
N ALA A 229 9.61 5.79 -7.24
CA ALA A 229 10.05 4.67 -6.40
C ALA A 229 9.20 4.52 -5.12
N ALA A 230 9.44 3.45 -4.38
CA ALA A 230 8.82 3.15 -3.09
C ALA A 230 7.29 2.96 -3.15
N ALA A 231 6.72 2.62 -4.29
CA ALA A 231 5.27 2.50 -4.47
C ALA A 231 4.60 1.61 -3.42
N HIS A 232 5.17 0.43 -3.14
CA HIS A 232 4.64 -0.52 -2.15
C HIS A 232 4.75 -0.03 -0.70
N ILE A 233 5.63 0.96 -0.43
CA ILE A 233 5.84 1.52 0.91
C ILE A 233 4.94 2.73 1.11
N LEU A 234 4.86 3.62 0.11
CA LEU A 234 4.07 4.84 0.19
C LEU A 234 2.57 4.53 0.23
N GLY A 235 2.12 3.61 -0.63
CA GLY A 235 0.71 3.28 -0.76
C GLY A 235 -0.09 4.36 -1.49
N TYR A 236 -1.40 4.31 -1.37
CA TYR A 236 -2.31 5.25 -2.03
C TYR A 236 -3.56 5.51 -1.19
N THR A 237 -4.29 6.57 -1.56
CA THR A 237 -5.56 6.93 -0.94
C THR A 237 -6.72 6.74 -1.91
N SER A 238 -7.88 6.31 -1.40
CA SER A 238 -9.12 6.20 -2.17
C SER A 238 -10.33 6.39 -1.25
N LEU A 239 -11.52 6.50 -1.83
CA LEU A 239 -12.78 6.59 -1.07
C LEU A 239 -12.93 5.39 -0.13
N MET A 240 -13.57 5.62 1.00
CA MET A 240 -13.88 4.56 1.97
C MET A 240 -14.81 3.51 1.37
N ASN A 241 -14.56 2.25 1.70
CA ASN A 241 -15.55 1.19 1.50
C ASN A 241 -16.50 1.12 2.72
N ASP A 242 -17.54 0.28 2.67
CA ASP A 242 -18.58 0.21 3.73
C ASP A 242 -18.01 -0.20 5.10
N GLU A 243 -16.98 -1.05 5.14
CA GLU A 243 -16.34 -1.49 6.38
C GLU A 243 -15.51 -0.34 6.98
N GLU A 244 -14.78 0.36 6.14
CA GLU A 244 -13.97 1.52 6.51
C GLU A 244 -14.86 2.70 6.93
N ALA A 245 -15.98 2.95 6.23
CA ALA A 245 -16.94 3.99 6.57
C ALA A 245 -17.43 3.84 8.01
N ALA A 246 -17.84 2.64 8.42
CA ALA A 246 -18.29 2.39 9.80
C ALA A 246 -17.21 2.71 10.85
N LYS A 247 -15.94 2.48 10.52
CA LYS A 247 -14.78 2.77 11.39
C LYS A 247 -14.46 4.26 11.45
N TYR A 248 -14.37 4.90 10.28
CA TYR A 248 -13.86 6.27 10.18
C TYR A 248 -14.93 7.34 10.43
N GLU A 249 -16.20 7.10 10.12
CA GLU A 249 -17.33 7.97 10.50
C GLU A 249 -17.42 8.12 12.03
N ALA A 250 -17.16 7.04 12.77
CA ALA A 250 -17.10 7.09 14.24
C ALA A 250 -15.95 7.99 14.76
N LEU A 251 -14.94 8.26 13.94
CA LEU A 251 -13.84 9.18 14.21
C LEU A 251 -14.09 10.60 13.69
N GLY A 252 -15.24 10.83 13.05
CA GLY A 252 -15.66 12.16 12.56
C GLY A 252 -15.28 12.46 11.12
N TYR A 253 -14.88 11.44 10.34
CA TYR A 253 -14.60 11.59 8.90
C TYR A 253 -15.91 11.82 8.13
N SER A 254 -15.85 12.60 7.05
CA SER A 254 -16.98 12.73 6.14
C SER A 254 -17.20 11.45 5.35
N GLY A 255 -18.43 11.17 4.92
CA GLY A 255 -18.78 9.95 4.19
C GLY A 255 -18.10 9.82 2.81
N ASP A 256 -17.55 10.92 2.28
CA ASP A 256 -16.80 11.01 1.03
C ASP A 256 -15.29 11.19 1.25
N ALA A 257 -14.80 10.98 2.48
CA ALA A 257 -13.38 11.11 2.78
C ALA A 257 -12.54 10.07 2.05
N LYS A 258 -11.40 10.50 1.54
CA LYS A 258 -10.35 9.60 1.05
C LYS A 258 -9.46 9.17 2.20
N VAL A 259 -9.24 7.86 2.34
CA VAL A 259 -8.41 7.26 3.37
C VAL A 259 -7.27 6.45 2.75
N GLY A 260 -6.21 6.25 3.49
CA GLY A 260 -5.10 5.39 3.06
C GLY A 260 -5.53 3.94 2.90
N LYS A 261 -5.20 3.32 1.78
CA LYS A 261 -5.55 1.93 1.46
C LYS A 261 -4.43 0.95 1.72
N THR A 262 -3.22 1.35 1.44
CA THR A 262 -2.01 0.53 1.61
C THR A 262 -0.85 1.38 2.08
N GLY A 263 0.27 0.74 2.43
CA GLY A 263 1.53 1.41 2.72
C GLY A 263 1.47 2.41 3.88
N ALA A 264 2.30 3.43 3.82
CA ALA A 264 2.40 4.49 4.82
C ALA A 264 1.11 5.33 4.90
N GLU A 265 0.41 5.52 3.78
CA GLU A 265 -0.89 6.19 3.75
C GLU A 265 -1.90 5.49 4.67
N TYR A 266 -1.94 4.14 4.66
CA TYR A 266 -2.80 3.35 5.54
C TYR A 266 -2.30 3.31 6.99
N ALA A 267 -1.02 2.99 7.18
CA ALA A 267 -0.46 2.77 8.51
C ALA A 267 -0.47 4.04 9.37
N PHE A 268 -0.28 5.19 8.73
CA PHE A 268 -0.19 6.49 9.40
C PHE A 268 -1.40 7.40 9.17
N GLU A 269 -2.54 6.83 8.75
CA GLU A 269 -3.80 7.53 8.51
C GLU A 269 -4.15 8.50 9.64
N LYS A 270 -4.01 8.06 10.89
CA LYS A 270 -4.34 8.87 12.09
C LYS A 270 -3.53 10.17 12.23
N TYR A 271 -2.34 10.22 11.61
CA TYR A 271 -1.50 11.41 11.62
C TYR A 271 -1.69 12.22 10.33
N LEU A 272 -1.78 11.51 9.20
CA LEU A 272 -1.86 12.11 7.88
C LEU A 272 -3.22 12.78 7.62
N HIS A 273 -4.31 12.24 8.13
CA HIS A 273 -5.63 12.83 7.94
C HIS A 273 -5.77 14.08 8.80
N GLY A 274 -6.13 15.21 8.16
CA GLY A 274 -6.43 16.44 8.86
C GLY A 274 -7.84 16.43 9.47
N THR A 275 -8.21 17.53 10.09
CA THR A 275 -9.56 17.72 10.61
C THR A 275 -10.29 18.76 9.76
N ASP A 276 -11.36 18.34 9.09
CA ASP A 276 -12.13 19.22 8.20
C ASP A 276 -12.71 20.43 8.93
N GLY A 277 -12.70 21.54 8.22
CA GLY A 277 -13.33 22.78 8.62
C GLY A 277 -14.79 22.86 8.21
N THR A 278 -15.48 23.88 8.71
CA THR A 278 -16.86 24.17 8.35
C THR A 278 -17.01 25.65 8.02
N VAL A 279 -17.57 25.93 6.87
CA VAL A 279 -17.83 27.28 6.38
C VAL A 279 -19.32 27.52 6.33
N ARG A 280 -19.74 28.66 6.82
CA ARG A 280 -21.10 29.17 6.72
C ARG A 280 -21.15 30.26 5.65
N THR A 281 -21.92 30.03 4.61
CA THR A 281 -22.19 30.99 3.54
C THR A 281 -23.59 31.56 3.70
N THR A 282 -23.71 32.87 3.74
CA THR A 282 -24.99 33.58 3.74
C THR A 282 -25.20 34.17 2.37
N SER A 283 -26.28 33.79 1.69
CA SER A 283 -26.62 34.30 0.37
C SER A 283 -27.88 35.14 0.41
N ALA A 284 -28.00 36.10 -0.50
CA ALA A 284 -29.22 36.84 -0.76
C ALA A 284 -30.26 35.94 -1.47
N SER A 285 -31.50 36.41 -1.54
CA SER A 285 -32.59 35.72 -2.22
C SER A 285 -32.38 35.52 -3.73
N ASP A 286 -31.42 36.20 -4.32
CA ASP A 286 -31.02 36.13 -5.73
C ASP A 286 -29.77 35.23 -5.93
N GLY A 287 -29.31 34.51 -4.87
CA GLY A 287 -28.14 33.66 -4.89
C GLY A 287 -26.81 34.38 -4.66
N THR A 288 -26.81 35.75 -4.56
CA THR A 288 -25.56 36.49 -4.33
C THR A 288 -24.99 36.21 -2.94
N VAL A 289 -23.74 35.79 -2.84
CA VAL A 289 -23.05 35.55 -1.56
C VAL A 289 -22.83 36.90 -0.85
N ILE A 290 -23.42 37.03 0.34
CA ILE A 290 -23.29 38.20 1.20
C ILE A 290 -22.07 38.12 2.12
N SER A 291 -21.88 36.95 2.73
CA SER A 291 -20.75 36.67 3.63
C SER A 291 -20.41 35.20 3.66
N THR A 292 -19.13 34.94 3.83
CA THR A 292 -18.58 33.61 4.07
C THR A 292 -17.76 33.65 5.35
N GLU A 293 -18.05 32.79 6.32
CA GLU A 293 -17.39 32.79 7.63
C GLU A 293 -17.04 31.36 8.00
N TYR A 294 -15.79 31.09 8.40
CA TYR A 294 -15.40 29.86 8.99
C TYR A 294 -16.02 29.70 10.37
N THR A 295 -16.85 28.69 10.58
CA THR A 295 -17.35 28.31 11.91
C THR A 295 -16.37 27.37 12.62
N LYS A 296 -15.57 26.64 11.82
CA LYS A 296 -14.42 25.85 12.23
C LYS A 296 -13.39 25.90 11.11
N GLU A 297 -12.17 26.35 11.41
CA GLU A 297 -11.07 26.31 10.43
C GLU A 297 -10.62 24.85 10.20
N PRO A 298 -10.24 24.45 8.96
CA PRO A 298 -9.65 23.17 8.71
C PRO A 298 -8.25 23.09 9.34
N GLU A 299 -7.95 21.97 9.99
CA GLU A 299 -6.64 21.70 10.57
C GLU A 299 -5.93 20.63 9.73
N PRO A 300 -4.81 20.98 9.03
CA PRO A 300 -4.07 20.04 8.22
C PRO A 300 -3.53 18.87 9.04
N GLY A 301 -3.35 17.71 8.38
CA GLY A 301 -2.72 16.55 8.99
C GLY A 301 -1.23 16.74 9.25
N ASP A 302 -0.68 15.93 10.13
CA ASP A 302 0.72 15.97 10.54
C ASP A 302 1.66 15.35 9.49
N ASN A 303 2.88 15.85 9.44
CA ASN A 303 3.92 15.37 8.53
C ASN A 303 4.61 14.11 9.08
N VAL A 304 4.60 13.05 8.30
CA VAL A 304 5.19 11.74 8.65
C VAL A 304 6.56 11.60 8.02
N TYR A 305 7.58 11.39 8.84
CA TYR A 305 8.94 11.08 8.41
C TYR A 305 9.17 9.58 8.45
N LEU A 306 9.53 9.00 7.32
CA LEU A 306 9.87 7.59 7.21
C LEU A 306 11.36 7.35 7.53
N THR A 307 11.70 6.10 7.83
CA THR A 307 13.10 5.66 7.95
C THR A 307 13.77 5.41 6.60
N ILE A 308 12.98 5.33 5.55
CA ILE A 308 13.44 5.11 4.17
C ILE A 308 14.34 6.25 3.69
N ASP A 309 15.45 5.91 3.05
CA ASP A 309 16.28 6.83 2.27
C ASP A 309 15.89 6.69 0.80
N ILE A 310 15.20 7.68 0.25
CA ILE A 310 14.66 7.58 -1.10
C ILE A 310 15.75 7.38 -2.16
N ALA A 311 16.92 7.97 -2.01
CA ALA A 311 18.01 7.77 -2.96
C ALA A 311 18.56 6.34 -2.92
N LEU A 312 18.61 5.72 -1.73
CA LEU A 312 18.98 4.31 -1.60
C LEU A 312 17.86 3.40 -2.12
N GLN A 313 16.60 3.76 -1.92
CA GLN A 313 15.45 3.02 -2.44
C GLN A 313 15.46 2.99 -3.97
N GLU A 314 15.62 4.15 -4.62
CA GLU A 314 15.74 4.26 -6.09
C GLU A 314 16.91 3.43 -6.62
N ALA A 315 18.07 3.53 -5.97
CA ALA A 315 19.24 2.72 -6.34
C ALA A 315 18.99 1.22 -6.14
N THR A 316 18.24 0.84 -5.10
CA THR A 316 17.91 -0.56 -4.79
C THR A 316 16.94 -1.14 -5.83
N GLU A 317 15.91 -0.40 -6.21
CA GLU A 317 14.96 -0.80 -7.26
C GLU A 317 15.66 -0.96 -8.61
N LEU A 318 16.49 0.00 -8.98
CA LEU A 318 17.28 -0.06 -10.22
C LEU A 318 18.28 -1.23 -10.22
N ALA A 319 18.98 -1.46 -9.10
CA ALA A 319 19.90 -2.60 -8.96
C ALA A 319 19.14 -3.94 -9.07
N LEU A 320 17.93 -4.02 -8.53
CA LEU A 320 17.08 -5.21 -8.62
C LEU A 320 16.65 -5.47 -10.07
N GLU A 321 16.17 -4.46 -10.78
CA GLU A 321 15.75 -4.55 -12.17
C GLU A 321 16.91 -4.97 -13.09
N ASN A 322 18.06 -4.30 -13.00
CA ASN A 322 19.26 -4.65 -13.73
C ASN A 322 19.74 -6.07 -13.43
N GLY A 323 19.69 -6.44 -12.14
CA GLY A 323 20.06 -7.76 -11.67
C GLY A 323 19.19 -8.86 -12.25
N ILE A 324 17.86 -8.66 -12.28
CA ILE A 324 16.91 -9.60 -12.88
C ILE A 324 17.19 -9.80 -14.36
N ALA A 325 17.40 -8.71 -15.11
CA ALA A 325 17.76 -8.78 -16.52
C ALA A 325 19.05 -9.61 -16.74
N SER A 326 20.09 -9.34 -15.94
CA SER A 326 21.37 -10.06 -16.00
C SER A 326 21.24 -11.56 -15.62
N ILE A 327 20.41 -11.87 -14.61
CA ILE A 327 20.16 -13.25 -14.19
C ILE A 327 19.39 -13.99 -15.29
N SER A 328 18.38 -13.37 -15.90
CA SER A 328 17.61 -13.95 -17.00
C SER A 328 18.50 -14.29 -18.19
N GLU A 329 19.38 -13.36 -18.61
CA GLU A 329 20.36 -13.60 -19.69
C GLU A 329 21.28 -14.78 -19.37
N LYS A 330 21.75 -14.86 -18.13
CA LYS A 330 22.62 -15.95 -17.68
C LYS A 330 21.92 -17.31 -17.68
N LEU A 331 20.68 -17.36 -17.20
CA LEU A 331 19.87 -18.59 -17.19
C LEU A 331 19.55 -19.05 -18.61
N GLN A 332 19.22 -18.13 -19.50
CA GLN A 332 18.98 -18.40 -20.92
C GLN A 332 20.25 -18.96 -21.60
N ALA A 333 21.41 -18.36 -21.37
CA ALA A 333 22.67 -18.86 -21.91
C ALA A 333 23.01 -20.29 -21.40
N GLN A 334 22.73 -20.57 -20.11
CA GLN A 334 22.90 -21.92 -19.54
C GLN A 334 21.92 -22.92 -20.17
N LYS A 335 20.68 -22.54 -20.40
CA LYS A 335 19.65 -23.34 -21.08
C LYS A 335 20.09 -23.70 -22.48
N GLU A 336 20.58 -22.75 -23.27
CA GLU A 336 21.10 -22.96 -24.62
C GLU A 336 22.29 -23.92 -24.64
N GLN A 337 23.22 -23.80 -23.70
CA GLN A 337 24.35 -24.73 -23.55
C GLN A 337 23.88 -26.14 -23.22
N GLN A 338 22.89 -26.31 -22.34
CA GLN A 338 22.34 -27.61 -22.00
C GLN A 338 21.58 -28.25 -23.16
N ILE A 339 20.84 -27.45 -23.95
CA ILE A 339 20.16 -27.90 -25.18
C ILE A 339 21.21 -28.39 -26.18
N ALA A 340 22.27 -27.59 -26.42
CA ALA A 340 23.34 -27.96 -27.32
C ALA A 340 24.09 -29.22 -26.90
N ALA A 341 24.23 -29.44 -25.57
CA ALA A 341 24.83 -30.66 -24.99
C ALA A 341 23.88 -31.85 -24.93
N GLY A 342 22.58 -31.69 -25.26
CA GLY A 342 21.56 -32.74 -25.15
C GLY A 342 21.24 -33.15 -23.70
N THR A 343 21.51 -32.28 -22.74
CA THR A 343 21.32 -32.52 -21.30
C THR A 343 20.17 -31.69 -20.69
N TYR A 344 19.56 -30.84 -21.50
CA TYR A 344 18.46 -29.99 -21.04
C TYR A 344 17.24 -30.84 -20.60
N LYS A 345 16.72 -30.49 -19.45
CA LYS A 345 15.40 -30.93 -18.98
C LYS A 345 14.52 -29.68 -18.90
N GLU A 346 13.31 -29.80 -19.42
CA GLU A 346 12.32 -28.70 -19.37
C GLU A 346 12.03 -28.33 -17.91
N LYS A 347 12.13 -27.05 -17.64
CA LYS A 347 11.84 -26.45 -16.33
C LYS A 347 11.10 -25.15 -16.52
N ASP A 348 10.29 -24.81 -15.54
CA ASP A 348 9.79 -23.47 -15.35
C ASP A 348 10.95 -22.59 -14.88
N ASP A 349 11.43 -21.72 -15.76
CA ASP A 349 12.67 -20.95 -15.62
C ASP A 349 12.46 -19.42 -15.80
N GLU A 350 11.21 -18.97 -15.92
CA GLU A 350 10.88 -17.54 -15.98
C GLU A 350 10.85 -16.94 -14.57
N ILE A 351 11.51 -15.79 -14.40
CA ILE A 351 11.54 -15.08 -13.11
C ILE A 351 10.18 -14.44 -12.87
N ASP A 352 9.48 -14.83 -11.80
CA ASP A 352 8.13 -14.33 -11.47
C ASP A 352 8.16 -13.13 -10.52
N GLY A 353 9.25 -12.95 -9.80
CA GLY A 353 9.34 -11.88 -8.82
C GLY A 353 10.65 -11.85 -8.07
N ALA A 354 10.92 -10.72 -7.47
CA ALA A 354 12.08 -10.54 -6.64
C ALA A 354 11.83 -9.48 -5.56
N ALA A 355 12.65 -9.49 -4.51
CA ALA A 355 12.60 -8.47 -3.48
C ALA A 355 13.95 -8.25 -2.82
N VAL A 356 14.13 -7.04 -2.31
CA VAL A 356 15.27 -6.63 -1.49
C VAL A 356 14.78 -5.93 -0.24
N ALA A 357 15.38 -6.25 0.90
CA ALA A 357 15.26 -5.48 2.12
C ALA A 357 16.65 -5.02 2.58
N VAL A 358 16.80 -3.73 2.87
CA VAL A 358 18.01 -3.12 3.42
C VAL A 358 17.66 -2.52 4.77
N VAL A 359 18.30 -2.99 5.84
CA VAL A 359 18.02 -2.54 7.21
C VAL A 359 19.27 -1.99 7.89
N LYS A 360 19.10 -1.01 8.76
CA LYS A 360 20.14 -0.46 9.60
C LYS A 360 20.34 -1.37 10.81
N ILE A 361 21.58 -1.81 11.05
CA ILE A 361 21.87 -2.89 12.00
C ILE A 361 21.67 -2.47 13.45
N ASP A 362 21.98 -1.24 13.80
CA ASP A 362 21.95 -0.73 15.18
C ASP A 362 20.54 -0.30 15.64
N THR A 363 19.58 -0.16 14.73
CA THR A 363 18.23 0.32 15.04
C THR A 363 17.10 -0.54 14.44
N GLY A 364 17.39 -1.47 13.54
CA GLY A 364 16.37 -2.26 12.81
C GLY A 364 15.58 -1.45 11.77
N GLU A 365 15.93 -0.18 11.53
CA GLU A 365 15.23 0.68 10.57
C GLU A 365 15.37 0.15 9.13
N PRO A 366 14.28 -0.16 8.41
CA PRO A 366 14.33 -0.34 6.97
C PRO A 366 14.76 0.95 6.28
N LEU A 367 15.85 0.88 5.51
CA LEU A 367 16.36 1.99 4.70
C LEU A 367 15.84 1.93 3.26
N ALA A 368 15.61 0.73 2.76
CA ALA A 368 14.99 0.46 1.47
C ALA A 368 14.27 -0.89 1.49
N LEU A 369 13.10 -0.94 0.87
CA LEU A 369 12.30 -2.16 0.65
C LEU A 369 11.82 -2.16 -0.80
N ALA A 370 12.39 -2.99 -1.64
CA ALA A 370 12.07 -3.08 -3.05
C ALA A 370 11.36 -4.39 -3.39
N SER A 371 10.38 -4.33 -4.26
CA SER A 371 9.69 -5.48 -4.86
C SER A 371 9.71 -5.35 -6.38
N TRP A 372 9.86 -6.46 -7.08
CA TRP A 372 9.76 -6.52 -8.54
C TRP A 372 8.75 -7.61 -8.95
N PRO A 373 7.86 -7.38 -9.92
CA PRO A 373 7.67 -6.12 -10.65
C PRO A 373 7.29 -4.97 -9.73
N ASN A 374 7.57 -3.73 -10.17
CA ASN A 374 7.21 -2.50 -9.52
C ASN A 374 6.20 -1.71 -10.38
N TYR A 375 5.63 -0.66 -9.84
CA TYR A 375 4.74 0.26 -10.54
C TYR A 375 5.02 1.71 -10.11
N ASN A 376 4.62 2.67 -10.95
CA ASN A 376 4.71 4.09 -10.61
C ASN A 376 3.51 4.49 -9.73
N PRO A 377 3.72 4.97 -8.49
CA PRO A 377 2.63 5.34 -7.59
C PRO A 377 1.76 6.47 -8.14
N SER A 378 2.31 7.36 -8.96
CA SER A 378 1.55 8.46 -9.58
C SER A 378 0.55 7.98 -10.64
N GLU A 379 0.76 6.81 -11.24
CA GLU A 379 -0.07 6.26 -12.30
C GLU A 379 -1.07 5.20 -11.79
N LEU A 380 -0.97 4.81 -10.53
CA LEU A 380 -1.72 3.66 -10.01
C LEU A 380 -3.23 3.79 -10.20
N LEU A 381 -3.81 4.94 -9.85
CA LEU A 381 -5.26 5.12 -9.93
C LEU A 381 -5.76 5.19 -11.37
N ASP A 382 -4.98 5.82 -12.25
CA ASP A 382 -5.33 5.97 -13.68
C ASP A 382 -5.19 4.65 -14.46
N LYS A 383 -4.26 3.77 -14.03
CA LYS A 383 -3.95 2.50 -14.69
C LYS A 383 -4.23 1.29 -13.80
N TYR A 384 -5.15 1.42 -12.85
CA TYR A 384 -5.37 0.38 -11.83
C TYR A 384 -5.73 -0.98 -12.45
N GLU A 385 -6.61 -1.02 -13.44
CA GLU A 385 -7.00 -2.26 -14.13
C GLU A 385 -5.80 -2.90 -14.84
N GLU A 386 -5.00 -2.11 -15.56
CA GLU A 386 -3.80 -2.58 -16.25
C GLU A 386 -2.78 -3.15 -15.26
N ILE A 387 -2.50 -2.43 -14.17
CA ILE A 387 -1.49 -2.82 -13.18
C ILE A 387 -1.98 -4.03 -12.36
N SER A 388 -3.26 -4.05 -11.97
CA SER A 388 -3.83 -5.12 -11.14
C SER A 388 -4.02 -6.44 -11.87
N THR A 389 -4.12 -6.42 -13.20
CA THR A 389 -4.26 -7.60 -14.06
C THR A 389 -2.95 -7.99 -14.77
N ALA A 390 -1.88 -7.21 -14.55
CA ALA A 390 -0.58 -7.49 -15.16
C ALA A 390 0.05 -8.78 -14.61
N ASP A 391 0.85 -9.43 -15.45
CA ASP A 391 1.57 -10.65 -15.08
C ASP A 391 2.49 -10.41 -13.87
N ASN A 392 2.61 -11.43 -13.04
CA ASN A 392 3.50 -11.43 -11.87
C ASN A 392 3.11 -10.43 -10.76
N ASP A 393 1.85 -10.03 -10.66
CA ASP A 393 1.27 -9.25 -9.55
C ASP A 393 2.12 -8.04 -9.12
N PRO A 394 2.21 -6.94 -9.91
CA PRO A 394 3.01 -5.76 -9.54
C PRO A 394 2.58 -5.11 -8.21
N LEU A 395 1.31 -5.25 -7.80
CA LEU A 395 0.80 -4.72 -6.54
C LEU A 395 1.25 -5.51 -5.30
N TYR A 396 1.76 -6.72 -5.49
CA TYR A 396 2.16 -7.59 -4.38
C TYR A 396 3.48 -7.16 -3.76
N ASN A 397 3.45 -6.68 -2.52
CA ASN A 397 4.64 -6.28 -1.76
C ASN A 397 5.45 -7.52 -1.34
N ARG A 398 6.34 -7.99 -2.20
CA ARG A 398 7.15 -9.19 -1.96
C ARG A 398 8.14 -9.04 -0.81
N ALA A 399 8.54 -7.83 -0.48
CA ALA A 399 9.46 -7.58 0.63
C ALA A 399 8.83 -7.93 1.99
N LEU A 400 7.50 -7.74 2.14
CA LEU A 400 6.76 -7.94 3.38
C LEU A 400 5.86 -9.18 3.38
N PHE A 401 5.37 -9.62 2.21
CA PHE A 401 4.43 -10.73 2.12
C PHE A 401 4.99 -11.98 1.44
N GLY A 402 6.02 -11.82 0.59
CA GLY A 402 6.63 -12.94 -0.12
C GLY A 402 7.33 -13.89 0.86
N GLN A 403 6.98 -15.17 0.80
CA GLN A 403 7.53 -16.21 1.67
C GLN A 403 8.46 -17.11 0.89
N TYR A 404 9.70 -17.24 1.36
CA TYR A 404 10.74 -17.97 0.66
C TYR A 404 11.52 -18.86 1.61
N ALA A 405 11.81 -20.10 1.17
CA ALA A 405 12.70 -20.98 1.92
C ALA A 405 14.12 -20.38 1.93
N PRO A 406 14.73 -20.15 3.10
CA PRO A 406 16.00 -19.45 3.18
C PRO A 406 17.17 -20.25 2.59
N GLY A 407 17.03 -21.57 2.52
CA GLY A 407 18.13 -22.45 2.11
C GLY A 407 19.38 -22.22 2.96
N SER A 408 20.54 -22.27 2.33
CA SER A 408 21.81 -22.16 3.04
C SER A 408 22.08 -20.81 3.75
N THR A 409 21.23 -19.78 3.57
CA THR A 409 21.34 -18.54 4.37
C THR A 409 20.92 -18.76 5.82
N PHE A 410 20.22 -19.84 6.14
CA PHE A 410 19.85 -20.22 7.49
C PHE A 410 21.01 -20.83 8.31
N LYS A 411 22.09 -21.31 7.66
CA LYS A 411 23.19 -22.01 8.31
C LYS A 411 23.93 -21.22 9.41
N PRO A 412 24.11 -19.90 9.34
CA PRO A 412 24.61 -19.12 10.47
C PRO A 412 23.77 -19.25 11.74
N CYS A 413 22.43 -19.29 11.64
CA CYS A 413 21.54 -19.56 12.77
C CYS A 413 21.81 -20.95 13.39
N THR A 414 21.84 -21.97 12.59
CA THR A 414 22.16 -23.34 13.03
C THR A 414 23.55 -23.43 13.67
N ALA A 415 24.53 -22.71 13.13
CA ALA A 415 25.90 -22.65 13.68
C ALA A 415 25.91 -22.02 15.07
N ILE A 416 25.33 -20.85 15.24
CA ILE A 416 25.25 -20.17 16.56
C ILE A 416 24.49 -21.01 17.56
N ALA A 417 23.35 -21.60 17.19
CA ALA A 417 22.58 -22.47 18.05
C ALA A 417 23.40 -23.68 18.54
N ALA A 418 24.06 -24.40 17.61
CA ALA A 418 24.87 -25.57 17.93
C ALA A 418 26.13 -25.24 18.75
N LEU A 419 26.78 -24.10 18.49
CA LEU A 419 27.93 -23.60 19.26
C LEU A 419 27.50 -23.21 20.68
N THR A 420 26.40 -22.48 20.83
CA THR A 420 25.90 -21.99 22.11
C THR A 420 25.45 -23.12 23.03
N GLU A 421 24.79 -24.14 22.47
CA GLU A 421 24.34 -25.33 23.17
C GLU A 421 25.48 -26.36 23.42
N GLY A 422 26.71 -26.07 22.96
CA GLY A 422 27.87 -26.95 23.13
C GLY A 422 27.80 -28.24 22.34
N ILE A 423 26.96 -28.32 21.33
CA ILE A 423 26.85 -29.47 20.41
C ILE A 423 28.12 -29.59 19.54
N ILE A 424 28.64 -28.43 19.12
CA ILE A 424 29.92 -28.29 18.44
C ILE A 424 30.75 -27.22 19.16
N ASN A 425 32.02 -27.13 18.82
CA ASN A 425 32.89 -26.02 19.22
C ASN A 425 33.67 -25.51 18.00
N THR A 426 34.31 -24.36 18.14
CA THR A 426 34.97 -23.68 17.02
C THR A 426 36.16 -24.43 16.43
N ALA A 427 36.79 -25.36 17.17
CA ALA A 427 37.96 -26.16 16.77
C ALA A 427 37.58 -27.58 16.27
N ALA A 428 36.41 -28.09 16.71
CA ALA A 428 36.00 -29.46 16.32
C ALA A 428 35.69 -29.52 14.82
N THR A 429 36.08 -30.63 14.19
CA THR A 429 35.82 -30.87 12.76
C THR A 429 34.83 -31.99 12.56
N ILE A 430 33.97 -31.85 11.54
CA ILE A 430 33.10 -32.91 11.04
C ILE A 430 33.55 -33.26 9.63
N GLU A 431 33.65 -34.57 9.32
CA GLU A 431 34.06 -35.03 8.01
C GLU A 431 32.88 -35.03 7.03
N CYS A 432 33.03 -34.36 5.91
CA CYS A 432 32.12 -34.41 4.78
C CYS A 432 32.55 -35.53 3.80
N THR A 433 31.93 -36.67 3.91
CA THR A 433 32.13 -37.82 2.99
C THR A 433 31.33 -37.71 1.70
N GLY A 434 30.57 -36.63 1.50
CA GLY A 434 29.68 -36.44 0.35
C GLY A 434 28.24 -36.92 0.57
N GLN A 435 28.04 -37.92 1.42
CA GLN A 435 26.72 -38.45 1.76
C GLN A 435 26.56 -38.59 3.28
N PHE A 436 25.43 -38.20 3.82
CA PHE A 436 25.08 -38.37 5.23
C PHE A 436 24.50 -39.80 5.41
N THR A 437 25.26 -40.71 6.00
CA THR A 437 24.93 -42.12 6.03
C THR A 437 24.36 -42.62 7.34
N ARG A 438 24.19 -41.75 8.37
CA ARG A 438 23.75 -42.13 9.73
C ARG A 438 22.40 -42.88 9.75
N TYR A 439 21.54 -42.59 8.75
CA TYR A 439 20.23 -43.22 8.60
C TYR A 439 20.06 -43.94 7.27
N ALA A 440 21.14 -44.35 6.64
CA ALA A 440 21.10 -45.06 5.36
C ALA A 440 20.34 -46.38 5.43
N GLU A 441 20.41 -47.09 6.56
CA GLU A 441 19.66 -48.32 6.82
C GLU A 441 18.14 -48.13 6.89
N TYR A 442 17.69 -46.90 7.18
CA TYR A 442 16.27 -46.49 7.16
C TYR A 442 15.85 -45.84 5.84
N GLY A 443 16.69 -45.91 4.81
CA GLY A 443 16.41 -45.36 3.48
C GLY A 443 16.64 -43.84 3.35
N TYR A 444 17.19 -43.16 4.38
CA TYR A 444 17.46 -41.73 4.34
C TYR A 444 18.97 -41.46 4.39
N ALA A 445 19.51 -41.00 3.27
CA ALA A 445 20.95 -40.73 3.12
C ALA A 445 21.18 -39.53 2.14
N PRO A 446 20.89 -38.28 2.56
CA PRO A 446 20.98 -37.10 1.70
C PRO A 446 22.44 -36.77 1.34
N TYR A 447 22.62 -36.18 0.18
CA TYR A 447 23.93 -35.78 -0.35
C TYR A 447 24.30 -34.33 -0.01
N CYS A 448 25.60 -34.09 0.13
CA CYS A 448 26.14 -32.74 0.09
C CYS A 448 26.06 -32.18 -1.35
N TRP A 449 25.79 -30.90 -1.50
CA TRP A 449 25.64 -30.24 -2.81
C TRP A 449 26.85 -30.50 -3.73
N ILE A 450 28.07 -30.43 -3.19
CA ILE A 450 29.30 -30.61 -3.97
C ILE A 450 29.41 -32.05 -4.52
N TYR A 451 28.94 -33.05 -3.76
CA TYR A 451 28.93 -34.41 -4.22
C TYR A 451 27.88 -34.62 -5.33
N THR A 452 26.74 -33.98 -5.20
CA THR A 452 25.69 -34.03 -6.23
C THR A 452 26.21 -33.45 -7.56
N GLN A 453 26.88 -32.30 -7.50
CA GLN A 453 27.36 -31.60 -8.69
C GLN A 453 28.63 -32.25 -9.29
N ASN A 454 29.63 -32.53 -8.47
CA ASN A 454 30.99 -32.82 -8.94
C ASN A 454 31.53 -34.19 -8.45
N LYS A 455 30.77 -34.93 -7.63
CA LYS A 455 31.23 -36.15 -6.95
C LYS A 455 32.45 -35.94 -6.05
N LEU A 456 32.65 -34.70 -5.59
CA LEU A 456 33.71 -34.31 -4.66
C LEU A 456 33.19 -34.25 -3.22
N THR A 457 34.11 -34.15 -2.25
CA THR A 457 33.80 -33.97 -0.82
C THR A 457 34.54 -32.80 -0.26
N HIS A 458 34.07 -32.24 0.86
CA HIS A 458 34.77 -31.14 1.53
C HIS A 458 35.84 -31.65 2.53
N GLY A 459 35.87 -32.94 2.88
CA GLY A 459 36.75 -33.49 3.91
C GLY A 459 36.42 -32.98 5.33
N HIS A 460 37.44 -32.81 6.16
CA HIS A 460 37.26 -32.32 7.53
C HIS A 460 37.11 -30.83 7.58
N LEU A 461 36.00 -30.34 8.12
CA LEU A 461 35.69 -28.91 8.24
C LEU A 461 35.36 -28.53 9.68
N ASN A 462 35.88 -27.43 10.17
CA ASN A 462 35.33 -26.74 11.34
C ASN A 462 34.12 -25.86 10.93
N VAL A 463 33.46 -25.23 11.91
CA VAL A 463 32.24 -24.45 11.66
C VAL A 463 32.45 -23.28 10.70
N THR A 464 33.58 -22.55 10.80
CA THR A 464 33.96 -21.43 9.90
C THR A 464 34.09 -21.91 8.46
N GLN A 465 34.83 -23.00 8.25
CA GLN A 465 35.00 -23.63 6.93
C GLN A 465 33.66 -24.23 6.40
N ALA A 466 32.82 -24.77 7.30
CA ALA A 466 31.53 -25.30 6.92
C ALA A 466 30.57 -24.21 6.43
N ILE A 467 30.58 -23.02 7.02
CA ILE A 467 29.85 -21.84 6.53
C ILE A 467 30.43 -21.37 5.19
N GLN A 468 31.75 -21.24 5.08
CA GLN A 468 32.45 -20.83 3.87
C GLN A 468 32.08 -21.74 2.67
N HIS A 469 32.18 -23.06 2.85
CA HIS A 469 31.88 -24.03 1.81
C HIS A 469 30.41 -24.44 1.75
N SER A 470 29.57 -23.88 2.58
CA SER A 470 28.12 -24.22 2.67
C SER A 470 27.87 -25.74 2.78
N CYS A 471 28.64 -26.46 3.60
CA CYS A 471 28.62 -27.90 3.67
C CYS A 471 27.35 -28.46 4.29
N ASN A 472 26.51 -29.16 3.53
CA ASN A 472 25.26 -29.74 4.06
C ASN A 472 25.53 -30.83 5.13
N ILE A 473 26.55 -31.68 4.95
CA ILE A 473 26.84 -32.77 5.90
C ILE A 473 27.16 -32.26 7.28
N PHE A 474 27.95 -31.15 7.36
CA PHE A 474 28.24 -30.49 8.64
C PHE A 474 26.95 -30.06 9.34
N PHE A 475 26.07 -29.35 8.63
CA PHE A 475 24.85 -28.80 9.20
C PHE A 475 23.74 -29.85 9.43
N TYR A 476 23.70 -30.93 8.64
CA TYR A 476 22.84 -32.08 8.97
C TYR A 476 23.27 -32.70 10.29
N SER A 477 24.58 -32.87 10.53
CA SER A 477 25.09 -33.44 11.77
C SER A 477 24.82 -32.53 12.96
N ALA A 478 25.17 -31.27 12.83
CA ALA A 478 24.99 -30.27 13.91
C ALA A 478 23.50 -30.07 14.25
N GLY A 479 22.64 -29.90 13.26
CA GLY A 479 21.19 -29.67 13.47
C GLY A 479 20.48 -30.93 14.00
N HIS A 480 20.87 -32.11 13.53
CA HIS A 480 20.36 -33.36 14.08
C HIS A 480 20.68 -33.49 15.58
N ASP A 481 21.94 -33.25 15.97
CA ASP A 481 22.37 -33.42 17.36
C ASP A 481 21.87 -32.26 18.26
N LEU A 482 21.53 -31.09 17.68
CA LEU A 482 20.87 -29.95 18.35
C LEU A 482 19.39 -30.25 18.65
N GLY A 483 18.69 -30.82 17.68
CA GLY A 483 17.24 -31.08 17.70
C GLY A 483 16.40 -29.87 17.31
N ILE A 484 15.20 -30.15 16.74
CA ILE A 484 14.33 -29.13 16.14
C ILE A 484 13.82 -28.11 17.17
N ASP A 485 13.49 -28.55 18.40
CA ASP A 485 12.90 -27.66 19.42
C ASP A 485 13.87 -26.56 19.85
N LYS A 486 15.18 -26.86 19.89
CA LYS A 486 16.20 -25.83 20.16
C LYS A 486 16.43 -24.96 18.94
N LEU A 487 16.49 -25.57 17.74
CA LEU A 487 16.68 -24.84 16.49
C LEU A 487 15.55 -23.82 16.26
N ASP A 488 14.29 -24.21 16.45
CA ASP A 488 13.12 -23.35 16.40
C ASP A 488 13.24 -22.16 17.36
N LYS A 489 13.60 -22.42 18.62
CA LYS A 489 13.82 -21.37 19.61
C LYS A 489 14.85 -20.33 19.17
N TYR A 490 16.00 -20.77 18.62
CA TYR A 490 17.03 -19.85 18.14
C TYR A 490 16.57 -19.07 16.90
N ALA A 491 15.90 -19.74 15.97
CA ALA A 491 15.36 -19.11 14.77
C ALA A 491 14.37 -18.00 15.13
N ARG A 492 13.42 -18.26 16.03
CA ARG A 492 12.46 -17.24 16.50
C ARG A 492 13.13 -16.10 17.23
N ASN A 493 14.17 -16.37 18.04
CA ASN A 493 14.96 -15.31 18.65
C ASN A 493 15.72 -14.44 17.64
N PHE A 494 15.98 -14.94 16.44
CA PHE A 494 16.48 -14.17 15.31
C PHE A 494 15.38 -13.52 14.47
N GLY A 495 14.10 -13.68 14.82
CA GLY A 495 12.96 -13.11 14.12
C GLY A 495 12.43 -13.96 12.97
N LEU A 496 12.95 -15.15 12.76
CA LEU A 496 12.51 -16.03 11.70
C LEU A 496 11.22 -16.76 12.10
N GLY A 497 10.13 -16.46 11.41
CA GLY A 497 8.78 -16.93 11.76
C GLY A 497 8.12 -16.14 12.89
N GLU A 498 8.50 -14.86 13.05
CA GLU A 498 7.95 -13.90 14.02
C GLU A 498 7.71 -12.56 13.34
N ALA A 499 6.72 -11.79 13.81
CA ALA A 499 6.51 -10.42 13.37
C ALA A 499 7.79 -9.58 13.52
N THR A 500 8.05 -8.71 12.52
CA THR A 500 9.22 -7.83 12.54
C THR A 500 9.01 -6.60 13.40
N GLY A 501 7.73 -6.22 13.64
CA GLY A 501 7.33 -5.02 14.35
C GLY A 501 7.12 -3.81 13.44
N ILE A 502 7.23 -3.99 12.12
CA ILE A 502 6.94 -2.92 11.17
C ILE A 502 5.47 -2.51 11.23
N GLU A 503 5.18 -1.21 11.05
CA GLU A 503 3.82 -0.68 11.12
C GLU A 503 2.95 -1.04 9.91
N LEU A 504 3.57 -1.55 8.86
CA LEU A 504 2.86 -2.04 7.68
C LEU A 504 2.33 -3.46 7.90
N PRO A 505 1.24 -3.84 7.25
CA PRO A 505 0.84 -5.23 7.19
C PRO A 505 1.97 -6.11 6.63
N GLU A 506 2.24 -7.21 7.30
CA GLU A 506 3.31 -8.15 6.94
C GLU A 506 2.87 -9.61 7.10
N ASN A 507 3.61 -10.52 6.49
CA ASN A 507 3.49 -11.94 6.75
C ASN A 507 4.54 -12.37 7.78
N GLU A 508 4.12 -13.05 8.83
CA GLU A 508 5.00 -13.50 9.91
C GLU A 508 5.90 -14.69 9.51
N GLY A 509 5.76 -15.20 8.28
CA GLY A 509 6.54 -16.35 7.83
C GLY A 509 6.19 -17.64 8.58
N ASN A 510 7.00 -18.66 8.37
CA ASN A 510 6.84 -19.95 9.05
C ASN A 510 8.19 -20.57 9.38
N MET A 511 8.44 -20.86 10.65
CA MET A 511 9.60 -21.69 11.05
C MET A 511 9.19 -23.16 11.10
N ALA A 512 9.94 -24.00 10.39
CA ALA A 512 9.74 -25.44 10.38
C ALA A 512 9.90 -26.02 11.81
N ASN A 513 8.84 -26.60 12.32
CA ASN A 513 8.79 -27.30 13.60
C ASN A 513 7.69 -28.37 13.56
N ARG A 514 7.53 -29.15 14.63
CA ARG A 514 6.56 -30.25 14.69
C ARG A 514 5.10 -29.81 14.56
N GLU A 515 4.76 -28.67 15.17
CA GLU A 515 3.41 -28.13 15.21
C GLU A 515 3.02 -27.59 13.84
N ASN A 516 3.85 -26.69 13.29
CA ASN A 516 3.62 -26.08 11.97
C ASN A 516 3.61 -27.15 10.85
N HIS A 517 4.48 -28.17 10.94
CA HIS A 517 4.48 -29.27 9.98
C HIS A 517 3.16 -30.04 9.98
N MET A 518 2.65 -30.36 11.18
CA MET A 518 1.36 -31.05 11.32
C MET A 518 0.21 -30.19 10.76
N GLU A 519 0.24 -28.87 10.94
CA GLU A 519 -0.79 -27.97 10.40
C GLU A 519 -0.71 -27.84 8.87
N LEU A 520 0.49 -27.73 8.32
CA LEU A 520 0.70 -27.46 6.89
C LEU A 520 0.61 -28.75 6.04
N VAL A 521 1.18 -29.85 6.52
CA VAL A 521 1.36 -31.10 5.76
C VAL A 521 0.40 -32.19 6.22
N GLY A 522 0.02 -32.20 7.50
CA GLY A 522 -0.85 -33.22 8.10
C GLY A 522 -0.13 -34.58 8.37
N GLU A 523 1.20 -34.54 8.40
CA GLU A 523 2.04 -35.74 8.64
C GLU A 523 2.91 -35.55 9.90
N ASP A 524 3.39 -36.67 10.47
CA ASP A 524 4.28 -36.65 11.60
C ASP A 524 5.69 -36.17 11.19
N TRP A 525 6.28 -35.31 12.02
CA TRP A 525 7.65 -34.84 11.87
C TRP A 525 8.67 -35.97 11.87
N THR A 526 9.53 -35.99 10.88
CA THR A 526 10.56 -37.03 10.71
C THR A 526 11.96 -36.52 11.07
N ILE A 527 12.91 -37.44 11.15
CA ILE A 527 14.35 -37.11 11.28
C ILE A 527 14.82 -36.35 10.03
N GLY A 528 14.27 -36.70 8.87
CA GLY A 528 14.56 -36.00 7.61
C GLY A 528 14.23 -34.53 7.65
N ASP A 529 13.07 -34.17 8.21
CA ASP A 529 12.62 -32.80 8.35
C ASP A 529 13.56 -31.97 9.25
N SER A 530 14.01 -32.59 10.39
CA SER A 530 15.00 -31.94 11.26
C SER A 530 16.29 -31.58 10.55
N MET A 531 16.78 -32.46 9.67
CA MET A 531 18.01 -32.23 8.91
C MET A 531 17.81 -31.20 7.81
N GLN A 532 16.66 -31.23 7.13
CA GLN A 532 16.33 -30.26 6.11
C GLN A 532 16.12 -28.87 6.73
N ALA A 533 15.41 -28.79 7.84
CA ALA A 533 15.23 -27.53 8.60
C ALA A 533 16.58 -26.90 9.01
N ALA A 534 17.57 -27.72 9.41
CA ALA A 534 18.90 -27.24 9.80
C ALA A 534 19.70 -26.57 8.66
N ILE A 535 19.31 -26.77 7.42
CA ILE A 535 19.89 -26.10 6.24
C ILE A 535 18.93 -25.10 5.58
N GLY A 536 17.82 -24.75 6.27
CA GLY A 536 16.84 -23.78 5.80
C GLY A 536 15.93 -24.30 4.68
N GLN A 537 15.59 -25.58 4.75
CA GLN A 537 14.63 -26.27 3.89
C GLN A 537 13.47 -26.81 4.77
N SER A 538 12.73 -27.82 4.31
CA SER A 538 11.47 -28.24 4.92
C SER A 538 10.44 -27.11 4.82
N ASP A 539 9.64 -26.90 5.85
CA ASP A 539 8.54 -25.94 5.87
C ASP A 539 8.96 -24.49 6.24
N SER A 540 10.28 -24.25 6.36
CA SER A 540 10.77 -22.90 6.71
C SER A 540 10.58 -21.94 5.55
N MET A 541 9.79 -20.87 5.78
CA MET A 541 9.44 -19.84 4.80
C MET A 541 9.47 -18.46 5.47
N PHE A 542 10.29 -17.54 4.96
CA PHE A 542 10.48 -16.23 5.56
C PHE A 542 10.39 -15.11 4.53
N THR A 543 10.02 -13.93 5.01
CA THR A 543 10.00 -12.73 4.15
C THR A 543 11.42 -12.15 3.97
N PRO A 544 11.66 -11.40 2.89
CA PRO A 544 12.92 -10.68 2.71
C PRO A 544 13.27 -9.74 3.87
N LEU A 545 12.28 -9.07 4.48
CA LEU A 545 12.52 -8.24 5.65
C LEU A 545 12.98 -9.08 6.85
N GLN A 546 12.34 -10.20 7.14
CA GLN A 546 12.80 -11.11 8.20
C GLN A 546 14.21 -11.62 7.96
N LEU A 547 14.57 -11.94 6.71
CA LEU A 547 15.93 -12.37 6.36
C LEU A 547 16.97 -11.25 6.54
N ALA A 548 16.59 -10.00 6.26
CA ALA A 548 17.46 -8.83 6.48
C ALA A 548 17.67 -8.55 7.97
N GLU A 549 16.60 -8.60 8.78
CA GLU A 549 16.67 -8.46 10.23
C GLU A 549 17.45 -9.59 10.89
N TYR A 550 17.23 -10.82 10.46
CA TYR A 550 18.03 -11.95 10.89
C TYR A 550 19.53 -11.73 10.58
N CYS A 551 19.86 -11.26 9.38
CA CYS A 551 21.22 -10.93 8.99
C CYS A 551 21.78 -9.80 9.88
N ALA A 552 20.97 -8.77 10.17
CA ALA A 552 21.33 -7.67 11.08
C ALA A 552 21.59 -8.19 12.51
N ALA A 553 20.72 -9.05 13.02
CA ALA A 553 20.89 -9.64 14.35
C ALA A 553 22.15 -10.53 14.43
N VAL A 554 22.47 -11.30 13.38
CA VAL A 554 23.75 -12.02 13.32
C VAL A 554 24.92 -11.05 13.34
N ALA A 555 24.91 -9.99 12.53
CA ALA A 555 25.96 -8.98 12.48
C ALA A 555 26.13 -8.23 13.81
N ASN A 556 25.04 -8.06 14.57
CA ASN A 556 24.98 -7.36 15.87
C ASN A 556 25.14 -8.31 17.07
N ASN A 557 25.83 -9.43 16.91
CA ASN A 557 26.08 -10.41 17.98
C ASN A 557 24.79 -10.87 18.70
N GLY A 558 23.71 -11.07 17.95
CA GLY A 558 22.47 -11.63 18.42
C GLY A 558 21.41 -10.63 18.89
N VAL A 559 21.67 -9.34 18.83
CA VAL A 559 20.67 -8.32 19.20
C VAL A 559 19.74 -8.07 18.01
N ARG A 560 18.45 -8.33 18.21
CA ARG A 560 17.40 -8.06 17.23
C ARG A 560 16.60 -6.82 17.66
N HIS A 561 16.55 -5.83 16.80
CA HIS A 561 15.72 -4.64 16.96
C HIS A 561 14.37 -4.81 16.26
N SER A 562 13.37 -4.03 16.67
CA SER A 562 12.10 -3.94 15.96
C SER A 562 12.27 -3.18 14.65
N ALA A 563 11.74 -3.69 13.55
CA ALA A 563 11.62 -2.90 12.34
C ALA A 563 10.60 -1.77 12.56
N SER A 564 10.88 -0.62 11.98
CA SER A 564 9.90 0.47 11.93
C SER A 564 10.20 1.35 10.74
N ILE A 565 9.19 1.65 9.93
CA ILE A 565 9.32 2.67 8.87
C ILE A 565 8.95 4.06 9.36
N LEU A 566 8.37 4.20 10.57
CA LEU A 566 8.07 5.49 11.17
C LEU A 566 9.29 6.00 11.94
N LYS A 567 9.89 7.09 11.45
CA LYS A 567 10.97 7.76 12.15
C LYS A 567 10.46 8.78 13.15
N SER A 568 9.60 9.70 12.68
CA SER A 568 8.99 10.74 13.52
C SER A 568 7.75 11.33 12.86
N VAL A 569 6.94 12.03 13.65
CA VAL A 569 5.79 12.81 13.18
C VAL A 569 5.93 14.23 13.69
N ARG A 570 5.76 15.20 12.81
CA ARG A 570 5.78 16.64 13.15
C ARG A 570 4.49 17.29 12.73
N SER A 571 4.07 18.31 13.49
CA SER A 571 2.93 19.13 13.10
C SER A 571 3.08 19.65 11.68
N TYR A 572 1.94 19.98 11.05
CA TYR A 572 1.91 20.47 9.66
C TYR A 572 2.88 21.63 9.40
N ASP A 573 3.01 22.54 10.35
CA ASP A 573 3.91 23.69 10.30
C ASP A 573 5.35 23.39 10.71
N TYR A 574 5.68 22.12 10.98
CA TYR A 574 6.99 21.63 11.46
C TYR A 574 7.40 22.15 12.84
N GLY A 575 6.50 22.83 13.56
CA GLY A 575 6.79 23.49 14.83
C GLY A 575 6.88 22.55 16.02
N GLU A 576 6.06 21.52 16.06
CA GLU A 576 5.96 20.58 17.18
C GLU A 576 6.38 19.16 16.76
N ASN A 577 7.06 18.46 17.67
CA ASN A 577 7.35 17.05 17.54
C ASN A 577 6.18 16.25 18.16
N VAL A 578 5.34 15.64 17.33
CA VAL A 578 4.15 14.88 17.75
C VAL A 578 4.54 13.47 18.19
N TYR A 579 5.52 12.87 17.51
CA TYR A 579 6.04 11.55 17.81
C TYR A 579 7.50 11.45 17.37
N GLU A 580 8.31 10.78 18.18
CA GLU A 580 9.68 10.37 17.84
C GLU A 580 9.83 8.90 18.19
N ARG A 581 10.38 8.11 17.25
CA ARG A 581 10.61 6.70 17.46
C ARG A 581 11.65 6.47 18.56
N GLU A 582 11.35 5.56 19.46
CA GLU A 582 12.32 4.98 20.38
C GLU A 582 12.78 3.62 19.83
N ASP A 583 14.07 3.34 19.96
CA ASP A 583 14.63 2.05 19.56
C ASP A 583 14.16 0.93 20.50
N GLU A 584 13.67 -0.16 19.92
CA GLU A 584 13.15 -1.31 20.67
C GLU A 584 13.93 -2.58 20.34
N ILE A 585 14.46 -3.24 21.36
CA ILE A 585 15.09 -4.54 21.23
C ILE A 585 14.04 -5.62 21.49
N LEU A 586 13.71 -6.40 20.46
CA LEU A 586 12.72 -7.47 20.56
C LEU A 586 13.29 -8.73 21.22
N SER A 587 14.54 -9.06 20.94
CA SER A 587 15.18 -10.28 21.46
C SER A 587 16.70 -10.18 21.43
N LYS A 588 17.34 -11.10 22.16
CA LYS A 588 18.80 -11.24 22.18
C LYS A 588 19.20 -12.69 22.28
N VAL A 589 20.00 -13.15 21.35
CA VAL A 589 20.69 -14.44 21.40
C VAL A 589 22.03 -14.28 22.10
N GLU A 590 22.13 -14.76 23.32
CA GLU A 590 23.39 -14.73 24.07
C GLU A 590 24.29 -15.88 23.68
N SER A 591 25.51 -15.57 23.26
CA SER A 591 26.57 -16.55 22.95
C SER A 591 27.94 -15.96 23.28
N ALA A 592 28.94 -16.81 23.44
CA ALA A 592 30.30 -16.36 23.67
C ALA A 592 30.86 -15.67 22.41
N GLN A 593 31.65 -14.61 22.57
CA GLN A 593 32.20 -13.82 21.47
C GLN A 593 32.94 -14.67 20.44
N TYR A 594 33.73 -15.63 20.88
CA TYR A 594 34.45 -16.52 19.96
C TYR A 594 33.53 -17.39 19.07
N ASN A 595 32.27 -17.62 19.46
CA ASN A 595 31.27 -18.28 18.62
C ASN A 595 30.80 -17.34 17.49
N TRP A 596 30.53 -16.07 17.84
CA TRP A 596 30.20 -15.03 16.87
C TRP A 596 31.34 -14.82 15.90
N ASP A 597 32.58 -14.67 16.41
CA ASP A 597 33.78 -14.49 15.56
C ASP A 597 33.94 -15.62 14.54
N ALA A 598 33.68 -16.88 14.94
CA ALA A 598 33.77 -18.02 14.04
C ALA A 598 32.71 -18.00 12.92
N VAL A 599 31.49 -17.56 13.23
CA VAL A 599 30.39 -17.43 12.25
C VAL A 599 30.63 -16.25 11.31
N HIS A 600 30.97 -15.09 11.86
CA HIS A 600 31.29 -13.87 11.09
C HIS A 600 32.44 -14.13 10.11
N GLU A 601 33.53 -14.75 10.58
CA GLU A 601 34.66 -15.08 9.72
C GLU A 601 34.25 -16.06 8.60
N GLY A 602 33.39 -17.05 8.91
CA GLY A 602 32.82 -17.95 7.90
C GLY A 602 32.05 -17.19 6.80
N MET A 603 31.21 -16.25 7.20
CA MET A 603 30.46 -15.38 6.26
C MET A 603 31.39 -14.43 5.48
N ARG A 604 32.43 -13.89 6.13
CA ARG A 604 33.44 -13.06 5.45
C ARG A 604 34.16 -13.85 4.35
N LEU A 605 34.52 -15.08 4.63
CA LEU A 605 35.20 -15.95 3.64
C LEU A 605 34.27 -16.30 2.44
N VAL A 606 32.95 -16.39 2.63
CA VAL A 606 32.01 -16.48 1.51
C VAL A 606 32.08 -15.23 0.64
N ALA A 607 32.08 -14.04 1.23
CA ALA A 607 32.08 -12.76 0.50
C ALA A 607 33.34 -12.59 -0.35
N VAL A 608 34.51 -13.01 0.13
CA VAL A 608 35.79 -12.96 -0.62
C VAL A 608 35.71 -13.68 -1.97
N SER A 609 34.96 -14.79 -2.03
CA SER A 609 34.78 -15.56 -3.26
C SER A 609 33.58 -15.14 -4.11
N THR A 610 32.57 -14.51 -3.50
CA THR A 610 31.28 -14.19 -4.15
C THR A 610 31.22 -12.75 -4.66
N LEU A 611 31.76 -11.80 -3.89
CA LEU A 611 31.82 -10.37 -4.24
C LEU A 611 33.19 -9.94 -4.75
N THR A 612 33.75 -10.71 -5.66
CA THR A 612 35.07 -10.42 -6.24
C THR A 612 35.11 -9.06 -6.94
N GLY A 613 36.13 -8.24 -6.63
CA GLY A 613 36.31 -6.89 -7.20
C GLY A 613 35.51 -5.79 -6.48
N TYR A 614 34.71 -6.08 -5.48
CA TYR A 614 34.13 -5.08 -4.61
C TYR A 614 35.14 -4.58 -3.60
N THR A 615 35.29 -3.26 -3.48
CA THR A 615 36.38 -2.63 -2.67
C THR A 615 35.90 -1.46 -1.80
N ALA A 616 34.61 -1.07 -1.89
CA ALA A 616 34.11 0.10 -1.14
C ALA A 616 34.07 -0.16 0.37
N SER A 617 33.88 -1.42 0.80
CA SER A 617 33.93 -1.83 2.22
C SER A 617 34.30 -3.32 2.34
N THR A 618 34.58 -3.76 3.57
CA THR A 618 34.62 -5.20 3.88
C THR A 618 33.19 -5.74 4.03
N VAL A 619 32.92 -6.98 3.57
CA VAL A 619 31.58 -7.59 3.58
C VAL A 619 31.63 -8.99 4.15
N ALA A 620 30.58 -9.37 4.86
CA ALA A 620 30.27 -10.75 5.17
C ALA A 620 28.94 -11.13 4.51
N CYS A 621 28.83 -12.31 3.92
CA CYS A 621 27.61 -12.75 3.24
C CYS A 621 27.36 -14.25 3.37
N LYS A 622 26.16 -14.65 2.99
CA LYS A 622 25.79 -16.06 2.81
C LYS A 622 24.87 -16.18 1.60
N THR A 623 25.20 -17.11 0.72
CA THR A 623 24.37 -17.50 -0.42
C THR A 623 23.42 -18.63 -0.04
N GLY A 624 22.19 -18.58 -0.50
CA GLY A 624 21.15 -19.60 -0.40
C GLY A 624 20.64 -20.03 -1.77
N THR A 625 20.23 -21.25 -1.88
CA THR A 625 19.54 -21.79 -3.04
C THR A 625 18.38 -22.63 -2.51
N ALA A 626 17.17 -22.12 -2.64
CA ALA A 626 15.97 -22.81 -2.20
C ALA A 626 15.51 -23.80 -3.27
N GLN A 627 15.46 -25.07 -2.92
CA GLN A 627 15.11 -26.14 -3.87
C GLN A 627 13.59 -26.19 -4.06
N LYS A 628 13.12 -26.11 -5.32
CA LYS A 628 11.70 -26.20 -5.70
C LYS A 628 11.33 -27.49 -6.43
N GLY A 629 12.19 -28.50 -6.40
CA GLY A 629 11.98 -29.77 -7.12
C GLY A 629 12.71 -29.81 -8.48
N GLU A 630 12.38 -30.82 -9.30
CA GLU A 630 13.11 -31.03 -10.56
C GLU A 630 12.58 -30.25 -11.75
N SER A 631 11.30 -29.81 -11.67
CA SER A 631 10.59 -29.14 -12.78
C SER A 631 10.62 -27.62 -12.73
N VAL A 632 11.17 -27.02 -11.66
CA VAL A 632 11.22 -25.55 -11.46
C VAL A 632 12.67 -25.16 -11.18
N VAL A 633 13.08 -23.98 -11.65
CA VAL A 633 14.37 -23.40 -11.26
C VAL A 633 14.30 -22.95 -9.81
N ASN A 634 15.39 -23.14 -9.07
CA ASN A 634 15.47 -22.80 -7.65
C ASN A 634 15.44 -21.26 -7.44
N ASP A 635 14.98 -20.82 -6.27
CA ASP A 635 15.09 -19.42 -5.90
C ASP A 635 16.52 -19.09 -5.46
N GLY A 636 17.02 -17.94 -5.91
CA GLY A 636 18.29 -17.35 -5.47
C GLY A 636 18.06 -16.50 -4.23
N ILE A 637 18.71 -16.87 -3.12
CA ILE A 637 18.64 -16.14 -1.85
C ILE A 637 20.04 -15.64 -1.48
N PHE A 638 20.14 -14.42 -1.03
CA PHE A 638 21.40 -13.82 -0.62
C PHE A 638 21.21 -12.91 0.57
N ILE A 639 22.04 -13.06 1.60
CA ILE A 639 22.11 -12.13 2.72
C ILE A 639 23.54 -11.63 2.88
N CYS A 640 23.72 -10.35 3.21
CA CYS A 640 25.01 -9.80 3.56
C CYS A 640 24.88 -8.64 4.55
N TYR A 641 26.00 -8.33 5.20
CA TYR A 641 26.13 -7.12 5.98
C TYR A 641 27.49 -6.45 5.71
N ALA A 642 27.55 -5.15 5.89
CA ALA A 642 28.73 -4.34 5.68
C ALA A 642 28.73 -3.08 6.55
N PRO A 643 29.95 -2.53 6.91
CA PRO A 643 31.25 -3.19 6.83
C PRO A 643 31.36 -4.41 7.75
N TYR A 644 32.27 -5.35 7.46
CA TYR A 644 32.49 -6.51 8.32
C TYR A 644 32.97 -6.14 9.73
N ASP A 645 33.92 -5.18 9.82
CA ASP A 645 34.55 -4.83 11.09
C ASP A 645 33.68 -3.90 11.98
N ASN A 646 32.79 -3.14 11.37
CA ASN A 646 31.84 -2.27 12.08
C ASN A 646 30.51 -2.26 11.29
N PRO A 647 29.66 -3.26 11.49
CA PRO A 647 28.47 -3.46 10.70
C PRO A 647 27.48 -2.29 10.82
N GLU A 648 27.02 -1.77 9.66
CA GLU A 648 26.07 -0.65 9.57
C GLU A 648 24.76 -1.04 8.93
N ILE A 649 24.83 -1.79 7.81
CA ILE A 649 23.64 -2.25 7.10
C ILE A 649 23.66 -3.74 6.84
N ALA A 650 22.48 -4.35 6.86
CA ALA A 650 22.23 -5.70 6.42
C ALA A 650 21.26 -5.71 5.22
N ILE A 651 21.50 -6.60 4.28
CA ILE A 651 20.74 -6.71 3.04
C ILE A 651 20.28 -8.16 2.88
N ALA A 652 19.02 -8.36 2.53
CA ALA A 652 18.51 -9.62 2.03
C ALA A 652 17.96 -9.44 0.61
N ILE A 653 18.28 -10.37 -0.28
CA ILE A 653 17.84 -10.39 -1.67
C ILE A 653 17.25 -11.75 -1.96
N VAL A 654 16.08 -11.75 -2.57
CA VAL A 654 15.38 -12.94 -3.06
C VAL A 654 15.03 -12.74 -4.52
N VAL A 655 15.37 -13.72 -5.36
CA VAL A 655 14.94 -13.76 -6.77
C VAL A 655 14.28 -15.10 -7.02
N GLN A 656 12.99 -15.10 -7.26
CA GLN A 656 12.22 -16.28 -7.59
C GLN A 656 12.74 -16.89 -8.90
N LYS A 657 12.99 -18.19 -8.90
CA LYS A 657 13.59 -18.90 -10.04
C LYS A 657 14.92 -18.29 -10.54
N GLY A 658 15.60 -17.51 -9.68
CA GLY A 658 16.88 -16.85 -9.99
C GLY A 658 18.09 -17.80 -10.01
N GLY A 659 17.88 -19.10 -9.74
CA GLY A 659 18.90 -20.14 -9.77
C GLY A 659 19.74 -20.17 -8.49
N ALA A 660 21.04 -19.97 -8.61
CA ALA A 660 21.95 -19.99 -7.47
C ALA A 660 21.96 -18.64 -6.75
N GLY A 661 21.97 -18.63 -5.41
CA GLY A 661 22.04 -17.38 -4.64
C GLY A 661 23.23 -16.48 -4.95
N ALA A 662 24.32 -17.04 -5.49
CA ALA A 662 25.44 -16.25 -5.99
C ALA A 662 25.08 -15.35 -7.19
N ASN A 663 23.96 -15.62 -7.89
CA ASN A 663 23.47 -14.76 -8.96
C ASN A 663 22.97 -13.41 -8.43
N CYS A 664 22.58 -13.34 -7.15
CA CYS A 664 22.14 -12.09 -6.50
C CYS A 664 23.31 -11.19 -6.05
N ALA A 665 24.56 -11.68 -6.10
CA ALA A 665 25.71 -10.92 -5.62
C ALA A 665 25.96 -9.58 -6.37
N PRO A 666 25.75 -9.47 -7.69
CA PRO A 666 25.82 -8.17 -8.38
C PRO A 666 24.82 -7.14 -7.85
N ILE A 667 23.58 -7.56 -7.53
CA ILE A 667 22.56 -6.69 -6.95
C ILE A 667 23.04 -6.15 -5.60
N ALA A 668 23.53 -7.03 -4.70
CA ALA A 668 24.07 -6.62 -3.42
C ALA A 668 25.25 -5.63 -3.57
N ARG A 669 26.11 -5.84 -4.55
CA ARG A 669 27.24 -4.97 -4.83
C ARG A 669 26.80 -3.56 -5.22
N GLU A 670 25.86 -3.43 -6.13
CA GLU A 670 25.32 -2.13 -6.58
C GLU A 670 24.68 -1.36 -5.41
N ILE A 671 23.90 -2.06 -4.57
CA ILE A 671 23.26 -1.46 -3.38
C ILE A 671 24.32 -0.99 -2.36
N LEU A 672 25.34 -1.80 -2.10
CA LEU A 672 26.44 -1.43 -1.18
C LEU A 672 27.25 -0.24 -1.72
N GLU A 673 27.54 -0.20 -3.02
CA GLU A 673 28.21 0.93 -3.67
C GLU A 673 27.38 2.21 -3.55
N ALA A 674 26.07 2.13 -3.77
CA ALA A 674 25.15 3.25 -3.60
C ALA A 674 25.12 3.74 -2.15
N TYR A 675 24.96 2.85 -1.16
CA TYR A 675 24.93 3.22 0.25
C TYR A 675 26.19 3.98 0.70
N PHE A 676 27.36 3.43 0.43
CA PHE A 676 28.62 4.06 0.86
C PHE A 676 28.95 5.34 0.08
N SER A 677 28.48 5.46 -1.18
CA SER A 677 28.58 6.69 -1.95
C SER A 677 27.69 7.80 -1.38
N LEU A 678 26.42 7.50 -1.09
CA LEU A 678 25.46 8.44 -0.48
C LEU A 678 25.93 8.90 0.90
N LYS A 679 26.41 7.98 1.73
CA LYS A 679 26.96 8.30 3.05
C LYS A 679 28.14 9.26 2.95
N SER A 680 29.10 9.00 2.04
CA SER A 680 30.27 9.86 1.84
C SER A 680 29.88 11.28 1.38
N ALA A 681 28.82 11.41 0.57
CA ALA A 681 28.30 12.70 0.13
C ALA A 681 27.65 13.49 1.29
N THR A 682 26.92 12.79 2.19
CA THR A 682 26.30 13.40 3.37
C THR A 682 27.35 13.88 4.37
N ASP A 683 28.39 13.10 4.64
CA ASP A 683 29.48 13.46 5.55
C ASP A 683 30.24 14.71 5.06
N ILE A 684 30.39 14.89 3.74
CA ILE A 684 31.03 16.09 3.16
C ILE A 684 30.16 17.33 3.37
N THR A 685 28.84 17.23 3.16
CA THR A 685 27.91 18.37 3.33
C THR A 685 27.77 18.80 4.77
N GLU A 686 27.78 17.88 5.72
CA GLU A 686 27.77 18.22 7.16
C GLU A 686 29.07 18.95 7.57
N THR A 687 30.23 18.49 7.06
CA THR A 687 31.52 19.12 7.36
C THR A 687 31.64 20.52 6.75
N GLU A 688 31.07 20.75 5.56
CA GLU A 688 31.05 22.07 4.94
C GLU A 688 30.06 23.03 5.67
N GLY A 689 28.94 22.50 6.18
CA GLY A 689 27.98 23.27 6.98
C GLY A 689 28.55 23.77 8.30
N ASP A 690 29.46 23.05 8.94
CA ASP A 690 30.12 23.45 10.18
C ASP A 690 31.15 24.59 9.98
N LEU A 691 31.67 24.74 8.75
CA LEU A 691 32.58 25.85 8.39
C LEU A 691 31.88 27.19 8.24
N LEU A 692 30.53 27.21 8.18
CA LEU A 692 29.70 28.42 8.07
C LEU A 692 29.05 28.84 9.40
N LYS A 693 29.28 28.12 10.47
CA LYS A 693 28.92 28.48 11.86
C LYS A 693 30.11 29.16 12.54
#